data_53d4951f4b6ff8a544dcfcd47badc56e
#
_entry.id   53d4951f4b6ff8a544dcfcd47badc56e
#
_cell.length_a   1.000
_cell.length_b   1.000
_cell.length_c   1.000
_cell.angle_alpha   90.00
_cell.angle_beta   90.00
_cell.angle_gamma   90.00
#
_symmetry.space_group_name_H-M   'P 1'
#
loop_
_entity.id
_entity.type
_entity.pdbx_description
1 polymer ?
#
loop_
_entity_poly.entity_id
_entity_poly.type
_entity_poly.pdbx_seq_one_letter_code
_entity_poly.pdbx_strand_id
1 'polypeptide(L)'
;MAMNWRDWVSTWLPEEQVSEFKGLLEQILSATPDPDNALTRLMQLAEMSGNPRWLLGYLLDDPATFEGLMVLLGGSNFAAQTLSLHPEYLELLADRDKLAKPKGLKQFLQEIESALSPFRSVAAKWDALRRFRRREMVKLIAADLLGLMDLATLTAELSDLAEAILKVGLELVRGAEFGVQGTISLESGCQVLVVAFGKLGARELNYSSDVDLVIFHEGDTFVAERLVRRFVSALTEVSDYGRLYRIDLRLRPYGATGPLTLPLDAALAYYETQSEPSDKLALLKARPIAGDENLAVRFEEFRKAFVFGNPIEPEEFAWLLRLKTRSEATFATEGAVKHGLGGIRDVEMTVQFLQLAFAHRFPDLAVRDTLTALQRLRSRNLLTEQEFVALHDGYLFLRRLEHMLQIAEDLPLQTLPKDERELNRLARCMGLENGEALLRAFEKHTKQVRQVYEGVTNELVKTLGVSEQVMLSLGVAGGLETDESAFLSLNFTRPKEAQKRLSRLVHGEATVGLRWREQVRIMKVLPSLLNAIARTPDPDSALMRLEGIVDALGPRHSVLDSLASNLLALRALTLVASISEPLCQLATRHPEWLEALLSGTLAEIPDEESIRKEVSSSISSASTNFGWDEGKEWDAVARAVRWFKGKFALPLGFASVCRLLPSETVERALSKLADILVGESMRWLKKPTGLKIAVFALGGWGSEELHFGSDLDVAFAHEGEHSFAERFVRELRSLLGDLTEDGFTYRLDLRLRPTGQEGSLSSDLKAWREFAEQRFEFWMALAWTRLRFAAGEPKLGDAVVSFVRKRLYEQGLTDEQWEELKALMARIRKEHRPPEGVIDLKHSDGALWDIDLLVAETQLKMGRGTRSEGRGVIGHEALQSPSVRLVLRELAKSSRVWEQRLEAYEQLRQWRLWLSWISPEQPPRFVKGDHTEQLLAWLDANPEPLTQERLMPVDEAVEQWREKWRKITSVATMPEGGDGVF
;
A
#
# COMPACT_ATOMS: atom_id res chain seq x y z
N MET A 1 -25.96 52.76 -32.98
CA MET A 1 -27.01 53.26 -32.06
C MET A 1 -28.04 52.14 -32.00
N ALA A 2 -28.26 51.49 -30.88
CA ALA A 2 -29.33 50.53 -30.71
C ALA A 2 -30.66 51.26 -30.82
N MET A 3 -31.48 50.86 -31.76
CA MET A 3 -32.84 51.37 -31.98
C MET A 3 -33.61 51.11 -30.69
N ASN A 4 -34.25 52.19 -30.13
CA ASN A 4 -35.10 52.03 -28.94
C ASN A 4 -36.29 51.12 -29.31
N TRP A 5 -36.51 50.04 -28.56
CA TRP A 5 -37.61 49.10 -28.85
C TRP A 5 -38.97 49.75 -28.95
N ARG A 6 -39.21 50.86 -28.22
CA ARG A 6 -40.46 51.65 -28.29
C ARG A 6 -40.63 52.29 -29.63
N ASP A 7 -39.57 52.77 -30.28
CA ASP A 7 -39.58 53.36 -31.63
C ASP A 7 -39.69 52.27 -32.66
N TRP A 8 -38.99 51.11 -32.44
CA TRP A 8 -39.09 49.97 -33.35
C TRP A 8 -40.50 49.39 -33.44
N VAL A 9 -41.25 49.23 -32.32
CA VAL A 9 -42.63 48.76 -32.34
C VAL A 9 -43.53 49.72 -33.15
N SER A 10 -43.33 51.04 -32.98
CA SER A 10 -44.09 52.06 -33.75
C SER A 10 -43.83 52.04 -35.23
N THR A 11 -42.77 51.41 -35.71
CA THR A 11 -42.48 51.21 -37.15
C THR A 11 -43.37 50.14 -37.79
N TRP A 12 -43.78 49.14 -37.02
CA TRP A 12 -44.47 47.97 -37.56
C TRP A 12 -45.95 47.88 -37.24
N LEU A 13 -46.42 48.40 -36.09
CA LEU A 13 -47.81 48.35 -35.68
C LEU A 13 -48.57 49.62 -36.02
N PRO A 14 -49.88 49.54 -36.28
CA PRO A 14 -50.77 50.70 -36.41
C PRO A 14 -50.81 51.51 -35.11
N GLU A 15 -51.01 52.82 -35.19
CA GLU A 15 -50.94 53.72 -34.04
C GLU A 15 -51.87 53.29 -32.88
N GLU A 16 -53.08 52.77 -33.23
CA GLU A 16 -54.08 52.25 -32.29
C GLU A 16 -53.59 51.09 -31.44
N GLN A 17 -52.71 50.20 -31.98
CA GLN A 17 -52.21 49.00 -31.36
C GLN A 17 -50.84 49.23 -30.64
N VAL A 18 -50.12 50.28 -30.98
CA VAL A 18 -48.80 50.58 -30.38
C VAL A 18 -48.87 50.81 -28.87
N SER A 19 -49.87 51.52 -28.36
CA SER A 19 -50.01 51.81 -26.94
C SER A 19 -50.36 50.55 -26.14
N GLU A 20 -51.24 49.68 -26.66
CA GLU A 20 -51.62 48.41 -26.07
C GLU A 20 -50.47 47.43 -26.04
N PHE A 21 -49.73 47.28 -27.14
CA PHE A 21 -48.56 46.42 -27.25
C PHE A 21 -47.47 46.84 -26.29
N LYS A 22 -47.14 48.13 -26.18
CA LYS A 22 -46.16 48.67 -25.22
C LYS A 22 -46.56 48.39 -23.76
N GLY A 23 -47.84 48.61 -23.40
CA GLY A 23 -48.32 48.33 -22.04
C GLY A 23 -48.23 46.86 -21.68
N LEU A 24 -48.66 45.97 -22.59
CA LEU A 24 -48.54 44.51 -22.42
C LEU A 24 -47.09 44.07 -22.30
N LEU A 25 -46.21 44.55 -23.18
CA LEU A 25 -44.82 44.20 -23.19
C LEU A 25 -44.12 44.67 -21.88
N GLU A 26 -44.39 45.88 -21.41
CA GLU A 26 -43.82 46.35 -20.13
C GLU A 26 -44.24 45.47 -18.93
N GLN A 27 -45.48 45.00 -18.92
CA GLN A 27 -45.98 44.05 -17.93
C GLN A 27 -45.22 42.71 -18.02
N ILE A 28 -45.08 42.17 -19.20
CA ILE A 28 -44.37 40.88 -19.43
C ILE A 28 -42.87 40.97 -19.09
N LEU A 29 -42.24 42.10 -19.41
CA LEU A 29 -40.82 42.30 -19.12
C LEU A 29 -40.49 42.22 -17.61
N SER A 30 -41.43 42.59 -16.73
CA SER A 30 -41.25 42.49 -15.29
C SER A 30 -41.03 41.06 -14.79
N ALA A 31 -41.61 40.07 -15.50
CA ALA A 31 -41.52 38.65 -15.20
C ALA A 31 -40.45 37.93 -16.07
N THR A 32 -39.86 38.60 -17.05
CA THR A 32 -38.86 38.04 -17.97
C THR A 32 -37.52 37.84 -17.28
N PRO A 33 -36.85 36.72 -17.42
CA PRO A 33 -35.56 36.45 -16.76
C PRO A 33 -34.43 37.45 -17.11
N ASP A 34 -34.25 37.76 -18.40
CA ASP A 34 -33.36 38.81 -18.91
C ASP A 34 -34.11 39.71 -19.88
N PRO A 35 -34.73 40.82 -19.43
CA PRO A 35 -35.55 41.70 -20.26
C PRO A 35 -34.81 42.28 -21.46
N ASP A 36 -33.58 42.73 -21.30
CA ASP A 36 -32.81 43.35 -22.37
C ASP A 36 -32.45 42.41 -23.52
N ASN A 37 -32.00 41.20 -23.15
CA ASN A 37 -31.72 40.19 -24.16
C ASN A 37 -33.00 39.68 -24.82
N ALA A 38 -34.11 39.52 -24.08
CA ALA A 38 -35.38 39.10 -24.63
C ALA A 38 -35.91 40.10 -25.66
N LEU A 39 -35.84 41.40 -25.38
CA LEU A 39 -36.19 42.46 -26.33
C LEU A 39 -35.37 42.43 -27.60
N THR A 40 -34.03 42.33 -27.46
CA THR A 40 -33.12 42.26 -28.60
C THR A 40 -33.43 41.06 -29.48
N ARG A 41 -33.71 39.91 -28.87
CA ARG A 41 -34.03 38.67 -29.59
C ARG A 41 -35.45 38.69 -30.21
N LEU A 42 -36.43 39.32 -29.53
CA LEU A 42 -37.76 39.54 -30.13
C LEU A 42 -37.63 40.35 -31.42
N MET A 43 -36.87 41.44 -31.39
CA MET A 43 -36.66 42.27 -32.59
C MET A 43 -36.00 41.45 -33.71
N GLN A 44 -34.96 40.68 -33.42
CA GLN A 44 -34.29 39.79 -34.37
C GLN A 44 -35.25 38.72 -34.95
N LEU A 45 -36.02 38.06 -34.09
CA LEU A 45 -36.99 37.06 -34.50
C LEU A 45 -38.04 37.64 -35.42
N ALA A 46 -38.55 38.83 -35.11
CA ALA A 46 -39.55 39.49 -35.93
C ALA A 46 -39.01 39.85 -37.32
N GLU A 47 -37.76 40.35 -37.38
CA GLU A 47 -37.10 40.64 -38.67
C GLU A 47 -36.84 39.35 -39.49
N MET A 48 -36.39 38.26 -38.83
CA MET A 48 -36.16 36.98 -39.46
C MET A 48 -37.43 36.25 -39.91
N SER A 49 -38.56 36.53 -39.27
CA SER A 49 -39.88 35.97 -39.68
C SER A 49 -40.34 36.44 -41.09
N GLY A 50 -39.71 37.45 -41.62
CA GLY A 50 -40.05 38.08 -42.89
C GLY A 50 -41.33 38.92 -42.85
N ASN A 51 -42.07 38.93 -41.75
CA ASN A 51 -43.27 39.76 -41.56
C ASN A 51 -43.45 40.21 -40.09
N PRO A 52 -42.66 41.19 -39.64
CA PRO A 52 -42.68 41.69 -38.26
C PRO A 52 -44.08 42.15 -37.82
N ARG A 53 -44.83 42.80 -38.72
CA ARG A 53 -46.17 43.27 -38.44
C ARG A 53 -47.13 42.12 -38.08
N TRP A 54 -47.07 41.03 -38.81
CA TRP A 54 -47.89 39.83 -38.52
C TRP A 54 -47.52 39.22 -37.18
N LEU A 55 -46.23 39.07 -36.92
CA LEU A 55 -45.76 38.47 -35.66
C LEU A 55 -46.17 39.32 -34.44
N LEU A 56 -45.96 40.65 -34.48
CA LEU A 56 -46.34 41.52 -33.36
C LEU A 56 -47.86 41.56 -33.17
N GLY A 57 -48.66 41.56 -34.24
CA GLY A 57 -50.12 41.42 -34.17
C GLY A 57 -50.57 40.10 -33.54
N TYR A 58 -49.96 38.97 -33.97
CA TYR A 58 -50.24 37.66 -33.42
C TYR A 58 -49.94 37.60 -31.92
N LEU A 59 -48.79 38.17 -31.48
CA LEU A 59 -48.41 38.21 -30.07
C LEU A 59 -49.34 39.15 -29.25
N LEU A 60 -49.89 40.18 -29.83
CA LEU A 60 -50.86 41.04 -29.17
C LEU A 60 -52.19 40.31 -28.97
N ASP A 61 -52.64 39.52 -29.95
CA ASP A 61 -53.87 38.71 -29.94
C ASP A 61 -53.79 37.52 -28.96
N ASP A 62 -52.56 37.01 -28.69
CA ASP A 62 -52.31 35.91 -27.75
C ASP A 62 -51.26 36.27 -26.72
N PRO A 63 -51.67 36.99 -25.62
CA PRO A 63 -50.80 37.41 -24.54
C PRO A 63 -50.07 36.24 -23.84
N ALA A 64 -50.69 35.06 -23.80
CA ALA A 64 -50.10 33.88 -23.15
C ALA A 64 -48.91 33.32 -23.95
N THR A 65 -49.03 33.26 -25.28
CA THR A 65 -47.91 32.93 -26.18
C THR A 65 -46.83 34.03 -26.13
N PHE A 66 -47.22 35.29 -26.03
CA PHE A 66 -46.26 36.40 -25.91
C PHE A 66 -45.43 36.30 -24.63
N GLU A 67 -46.07 36.10 -23.46
CA GLU A 67 -45.37 35.87 -22.18
C GLU A 67 -44.43 34.67 -22.29
N GLY A 68 -44.91 33.51 -22.78
CA GLY A 68 -44.11 32.32 -22.97
C GLY A 68 -42.88 32.56 -23.86
N LEU A 69 -43.04 33.28 -24.94
CA LEU A 69 -41.96 33.66 -25.84
C LEU A 69 -40.91 34.53 -25.14
N MET A 70 -41.36 35.57 -24.42
CA MET A 70 -40.41 36.47 -23.73
C MET A 70 -39.63 35.79 -22.63
N VAL A 71 -40.27 34.90 -21.86
CA VAL A 71 -39.61 34.06 -20.87
C VAL A 71 -38.56 33.17 -21.53
N LEU A 72 -38.90 32.54 -22.66
CA LEU A 72 -38.00 31.67 -23.39
C LEU A 72 -36.82 32.44 -24.01
N LEU A 73 -37.06 33.56 -24.63
CA LEU A 73 -36.06 34.45 -25.19
C LEU A 73 -35.11 35.02 -24.14
N GLY A 74 -35.61 35.32 -22.93
CA GLY A 74 -34.81 35.82 -21.79
C GLY A 74 -34.11 34.71 -21.00
N GLY A 75 -34.61 33.49 -21.07
CA GLY A 75 -34.12 32.35 -20.28
C GLY A 75 -33.08 31.47 -20.97
N SER A 76 -33.16 31.33 -22.32
CA SER A 76 -32.34 30.36 -23.06
C SER A 76 -31.84 30.90 -24.42
N ASN A 77 -30.50 30.95 -24.56
CA ASN A 77 -29.87 31.29 -25.85
C ASN A 77 -30.14 30.23 -26.91
N PHE A 78 -30.07 28.95 -26.52
CA PHE A 78 -30.32 27.82 -27.42
C PHE A 78 -31.76 27.90 -28.01
N ALA A 79 -32.76 28.12 -27.14
CA ALA A 79 -34.15 28.22 -27.58
C ALA A 79 -34.36 29.45 -28.47
N ALA A 80 -33.82 30.59 -28.11
CA ALA A 80 -33.90 31.83 -28.87
C ALA A 80 -33.28 31.68 -30.27
N GLN A 81 -32.09 31.12 -30.40
CA GLN A 81 -31.45 30.85 -31.68
C GLN A 81 -32.21 29.84 -32.52
N THR A 82 -32.77 28.80 -31.88
CA THR A 82 -33.56 27.81 -32.58
C THR A 82 -34.85 28.40 -33.13
N LEU A 83 -35.55 29.20 -32.37
CA LEU A 83 -36.74 29.94 -32.85
C LEU A 83 -36.43 30.92 -33.94
N SER A 84 -35.27 31.58 -33.91
CA SER A 84 -34.86 32.48 -35.00
C SER A 84 -34.63 31.75 -36.33
N LEU A 85 -34.11 30.48 -36.25
CA LEU A 85 -33.92 29.65 -37.44
C LEU A 85 -35.19 28.90 -37.88
N HIS A 86 -36.10 28.67 -36.93
CA HIS A 86 -37.31 27.89 -37.10
C HIS A 86 -38.50 28.60 -36.43
N PRO A 87 -38.97 29.75 -37.02
CA PRO A 87 -40.10 30.52 -36.47
C PRO A 87 -41.40 29.72 -36.32
N GLU A 88 -41.56 28.67 -37.14
CA GLU A 88 -42.69 27.75 -37.07
C GLU A 88 -42.85 27.05 -35.72
N TYR A 89 -41.78 26.98 -34.92
CA TYR A 89 -41.84 26.37 -33.57
C TYR A 89 -42.53 27.27 -32.54
N LEU A 90 -42.91 28.50 -32.88
CA LEU A 90 -43.76 29.33 -32.06
C LEU A 90 -45.12 28.68 -31.76
N GLU A 91 -45.60 27.85 -32.68
CA GLU A 91 -46.85 27.07 -32.45
C GLU A 91 -46.80 26.19 -31.19
N LEU A 92 -45.59 25.81 -30.75
CA LEU A 92 -45.42 25.03 -29.53
C LEU A 92 -45.88 25.80 -28.27
N LEU A 93 -45.81 27.15 -28.29
CA LEU A 93 -46.13 27.99 -27.14
C LEU A 93 -47.64 28.31 -27.09
N ALA A 94 -48.39 28.14 -28.18
CA ALA A 94 -49.78 28.49 -28.29
C ALA A 94 -50.72 27.58 -27.44
N ASP A 95 -50.29 26.38 -27.08
CA ASP A 95 -51.09 25.40 -26.33
C ASP A 95 -50.35 24.94 -25.08
N ARG A 96 -50.59 25.65 -23.95
CA ARG A 96 -49.96 25.37 -22.64
C ARG A 96 -50.34 23.97 -22.14
N ASP A 97 -51.47 23.44 -22.43
CA ASP A 97 -51.89 22.09 -22.02
C ASP A 97 -51.04 21.03 -22.73
N LYS A 98 -50.76 21.21 -24.02
CA LYS A 98 -49.85 20.35 -24.74
C LYS A 98 -48.41 20.50 -24.35
N LEU A 99 -47.95 21.69 -23.91
CA LEU A 99 -46.62 21.90 -23.34
C LEU A 99 -46.46 21.13 -22.01
N ALA A 100 -47.47 21.20 -21.14
CA ALA A 100 -47.48 20.59 -19.83
C ALA A 100 -47.58 19.04 -19.90
N LYS A 101 -48.08 18.48 -21.01
CA LYS A 101 -48.35 17.04 -21.13
C LYS A 101 -47.07 16.26 -21.49
N PRO A 102 -46.62 15.29 -20.65
CA PRO A 102 -45.55 14.41 -21.00
C PRO A 102 -45.92 13.46 -22.13
N LYS A 103 -45.02 13.17 -23.03
CA LYS A 103 -45.19 12.26 -24.18
C LYS A 103 -44.84 10.81 -23.84
N GLY A 104 -43.74 10.65 -23.13
CA GLY A 104 -43.15 9.35 -22.84
C GLY A 104 -42.54 8.64 -24.05
N LEU A 105 -41.77 7.58 -23.78
CA LEU A 105 -41.00 6.83 -24.79
C LEU A 105 -41.85 6.39 -26.02
N LYS A 106 -43.04 5.83 -25.76
CA LYS A 106 -43.90 5.29 -26.84
C LYS A 106 -44.31 6.36 -27.86
N GLN A 107 -44.71 7.52 -27.38
CA GLN A 107 -45.12 8.63 -28.25
C GLN A 107 -43.92 9.21 -29.01
N PHE A 108 -42.77 9.37 -28.38
CA PHE A 108 -41.54 9.79 -29.05
C PHE A 108 -41.17 8.85 -30.22
N LEU A 109 -41.23 7.53 -30.03
CA LEU A 109 -40.95 6.56 -31.08
C LEU A 109 -41.93 6.71 -32.26
N GLN A 110 -43.20 6.88 -32.00
CA GLN A 110 -44.23 7.07 -33.06
C GLN A 110 -44.02 8.38 -33.84
N GLU A 111 -43.73 9.48 -33.14
CA GLU A 111 -43.48 10.76 -33.77
C GLU A 111 -42.16 10.76 -34.56
N ILE A 112 -41.10 10.10 -34.07
CA ILE A 112 -39.84 9.93 -34.81
C ILE A 112 -40.09 9.11 -36.08
N GLU A 113 -40.79 7.99 -35.99
CA GLU A 113 -41.11 7.16 -37.17
C GLU A 113 -41.84 7.99 -38.23
N SER A 114 -42.84 8.80 -37.84
CA SER A 114 -43.55 9.70 -38.71
C SER A 114 -42.64 10.76 -39.35
N ALA A 115 -41.70 11.34 -38.52
CA ALA A 115 -40.73 12.34 -38.98
C ALA A 115 -39.69 11.78 -39.95
N LEU A 116 -39.34 10.51 -39.86
CA LEU A 116 -38.37 9.85 -40.74
C LEU A 116 -38.97 9.27 -42.00
N SER A 117 -40.28 8.98 -42.03
CA SER A 117 -40.98 8.30 -43.16
C SER A 117 -40.82 8.98 -44.53
N PRO A 118 -40.74 10.33 -44.64
CA PRO A 118 -40.55 10.99 -45.94
C PRO A 118 -39.17 10.80 -46.54
N PHE A 119 -38.16 10.41 -45.74
CA PHE A 119 -36.78 10.38 -46.16
C PHE A 119 -36.33 8.97 -46.57
N ARG A 120 -35.68 8.85 -47.75
CA ARG A 120 -35.15 7.58 -48.25
C ARG A 120 -33.67 7.37 -47.88
N SER A 121 -32.85 8.42 -47.88
CA SER A 121 -31.44 8.30 -47.58
C SER A 121 -31.19 8.27 -46.05
N VAL A 122 -30.21 7.48 -45.63
CA VAL A 122 -29.84 7.36 -44.22
C VAL A 122 -29.34 8.70 -43.67
N ALA A 123 -28.58 9.46 -44.45
CA ALA A 123 -28.08 10.78 -44.04
C ALA A 123 -29.26 11.75 -43.77
N ALA A 124 -30.27 11.81 -44.66
CA ALA A 124 -31.45 12.65 -44.46
C ALA A 124 -32.29 12.23 -43.22
N LYS A 125 -32.30 10.93 -42.91
CA LYS A 125 -32.94 10.44 -41.68
C LYS A 125 -32.20 10.90 -40.40
N TRP A 126 -30.89 10.91 -40.42
CA TRP A 126 -30.09 11.44 -39.27
C TRP A 126 -30.35 12.95 -39.10
N ASP A 127 -30.43 13.72 -40.18
CA ASP A 127 -30.76 15.14 -40.07
C ASP A 127 -32.18 15.39 -39.59
N ALA A 128 -33.12 14.55 -40.01
CA ALA A 128 -34.51 14.61 -39.49
C ALA A 128 -34.55 14.30 -37.98
N LEU A 129 -33.73 13.33 -37.48
CA LEU A 129 -33.57 13.07 -36.02
C LEU A 129 -33.02 14.28 -35.29
N ARG A 130 -32.02 14.96 -35.83
CA ARG A 130 -31.41 16.17 -35.23
C ARG A 130 -32.43 17.31 -35.13
N ARG A 131 -33.25 17.52 -36.21
CA ARG A 131 -34.33 18.52 -36.20
C ARG A 131 -35.42 18.15 -35.20
N PHE A 132 -35.82 16.88 -35.15
CA PHE A 132 -36.81 16.39 -34.19
C PHE A 132 -36.35 16.65 -32.75
N ARG A 133 -35.12 16.24 -32.40
CA ARG A 133 -34.53 16.50 -31.07
C ARG A 133 -34.55 18.02 -30.74
N ARG A 134 -34.12 18.86 -31.70
CA ARG A 134 -34.05 20.31 -31.51
C ARG A 134 -35.41 20.92 -31.18
N ARG A 135 -36.45 20.48 -31.89
CA ARG A 135 -37.85 20.91 -31.66
C ARG A 135 -38.33 20.48 -30.27
N GLU A 136 -38.10 19.23 -29.91
CA GLU A 136 -38.53 18.70 -28.60
C GLU A 136 -37.74 19.37 -27.43
N MET A 137 -36.49 19.70 -27.63
CA MET A 137 -35.71 20.46 -26.63
C MET A 137 -36.28 21.83 -26.38
N VAL A 138 -36.70 22.58 -27.44
CA VAL A 138 -37.40 23.89 -27.27
C VAL A 138 -38.69 23.73 -26.47
N LYS A 139 -39.48 22.68 -26.77
CA LYS A 139 -40.72 22.36 -26.02
C LYS A 139 -40.43 22.12 -24.53
N LEU A 140 -39.45 21.29 -24.21
CA LEU A 140 -39.13 20.94 -22.83
C LEU A 140 -38.53 22.14 -22.06
N ILE A 141 -37.67 22.95 -22.72
CA ILE A 141 -37.13 24.18 -22.12
C ILE A 141 -38.28 25.17 -21.82
N ALA A 142 -39.27 25.31 -22.75
CA ALA A 142 -40.43 26.17 -22.51
C ALA A 142 -41.26 25.69 -21.32
N ALA A 143 -41.54 24.37 -21.24
CA ALA A 143 -42.26 23.78 -20.12
C ALA A 143 -41.58 23.97 -18.78
N ASP A 144 -40.23 23.84 -18.73
CA ASP A 144 -39.41 24.05 -17.52
C ASP A 144 -39.41 25.52 -17.06
N LEU A 145 -39.10 26.46 -17.97
CA LEU A 145 -39.05 27.89 -17.68
C LEU A 145 -40.40 28.45 -17.24
N LEU A 146 -41.48 27.96 -17.80
CA LEU A 146 -42.85 28.35 -17.45
C LEU A 146 -43.40 27.59 -16.23
N GLY A 147 -42.60 26.67 -15.63
CA GLY A 147 -43.03 25.91 -14.47
C GLY A 147 -44.19 24.93 -14.73
N LEU A 148 -44.38 24.47 -15.97
CA LEU A 148 -45.49 23.60 -16.39
C LEU A 148 -45.24 22.11 -16.15
N MET A 149 -43.98 21.72 -15.89
CA MET A 149 -43.56 20.35 -15.54
C MET A 149 -42.75 20.38 -14.26
N ASP A 150 -42.93 19.40 -13.38
CA ASP A 150 -42.04 19.16 -12.27
C ASP A 150 -40.71 18.53 -12.75
N LEU A 151 -39.69 18.61 -11.90
CA LEU A 151 -38.34 18.13 -12.23
C LEU A 151 -38.29 16.62 -12.60
N ALA A 152 -39.04 15.80 -11.88
CA ALA A 152 -39.02 14.34 -12.10
C ALA A 152 -39.63 14.01 -13.46
N THR A 153 -40.76 14.61 -13.81
CA THR A 153 -41.39 14.47 -15.12
C THR A 153 -40.51 14.99 -16.26
N LEU A 154 -39.90 16.15 -16.07
CA LEU A 154 -39.03 16.76 -17.07
C LEU A 154 -37.81 15.91 -17.39
N THR A 155 -37.11 15.42 -16.36
CA THR A 155 -35.88 14.58 -16.53
C THR A 155 -36.23 13.22 -17.13
N ALA A 156 -37.40 12.66 -16.81
CA ALA A 156 -37.91 11.45 -17.44
C ALA A 156 -38.20 11.67 -18.94
N GLU A 157 -38.83 12.81 -19.31
CA GLU A 157 -39.09 13.15 -20.73
C GLU A 157 -37.79 13.36 -21.52
N LEU A 158 -36.81 14.07 -20.95
CA LEU A 158 -35.47 14.20 -21.55
C LEU A 158 -34.80 12.84 -21.78
N SER A 159 -34.95 11.93 -20.83
CA SER A 159 -34.40 10.57 -20.90
C SER A 159 -35.17 9.70 -21.93
N ASP A 160 -36.49 9.81 -21.98
CA ASP A 160 -37.32 9.09 -22.95
C ASP A 160 -37.04 9.56 -24.38
N LEU A 161 -36.84 10.86 -24.59
CA LEU A 161 -36.43 11.43 -25.87
C LEU A 161 -35.05 10.86 -26.29
N ALA A 162 -34.10 10.82 -25.38
CA ALA A 162 -32.76 10.26 -25.65
C ALA A 162 -32.86 8.76 -25.98
N GLU A 163 -33.60 7.99 -25.18
CA GLU A 163 -33.80 6.56 -25.42
C GLU A 163 -34.45 6.29 -26.76
N ALA A 164 -35.49 7.06 -27.15
CA ALA A 164 -36.14 6.93 -28.44
C ALA A 164 -35.17 7.16 -29.61
N ILE A 165 -34.35 8.21 -29.52
CA ILE A 165 -33.36 8.54 -30.55
C ILE A 165 -32.28 7.46 -30.62
N LEU A 166 -31.82 6.93 -29.48
CA LEU A 166 -30.82 5.86 -29.44
C LEU A 166 -31.37 4.55 -30.04
N LYS A 167 -32.59 4.17 -29.71
CA LYS A 167 -33.25 3.01 -30.31
C LYS A 167 -33.37 3.11 -31.84
N VAL A 168 -33.92 4.20 -32.31
CA VAL A 168 -34.06 4.42 -33.76
C VAL A 168 -32.69 4.54 -34.43
N GLY A 169 -31.75 5.22 -33.83
CA GLY A 169 -30.38 5.35 -34.31
C GLY A 169 -29.68 4.00 -34.47
N LEU A 170 -29.83 3.08 -33.52
CA LEU A 170 -29.27 1.72 -33.61
C LEU A 170 -29.88 0.97 -34.82
N GLU A 171 -31.19 1.05 -35.01
CA GLU A 171 -31.84 0.39 -36.15
C GLU A 171 -31.46 1.02 -37.49
N LEU A 172 -31.26 2.33 -37.59
CA LEU A 172 -30.74 2.99 -38.78
C LEU A 172 -29.36 2.49 -39.17
N VAL A 173 -28.45 2.29 -38.20
CA VAL A 173 -27.12 1.75 -38.47
C VAL A 173 -27.18 0.28 -38.84
N ARG A 174 -28.02 -0.52 -38.17
CA ARG A 174 -28.25 -1.94 -38.52
C ARG A 174 -28.79 -2.07 -39.94
N GLY A 175 -29.80 -1.29 -40.33
CA GLY A 175 -30.36 -1.31 -41.66
C GLY A 175 -29.37 -0.87 -42.74
N ALA A 176 -28.49 0.06 -42.47
CA ALA A 176 -27.44 0.51 -43.37
C ALA A 176 -26.30 -0.51 -43.56
N GLU A 177 -25.95 -1.25 -42.50
CA GLU A 177 -24.91 -2.27 -42.54
C GLU A 177 -25.38 -3.57 -43.20
N PHE A 178 -26.60 -4.02 -42.90
CA PHE A 178 -27.09 -5.33 -43.32
C PHE A 178 -28.08 -5.30 -44.49
N GLY A 179 -28.44 -4.10 -44.95
CA GLY A 179 -29.22 -3.83 -46.20
C GLY A 179 -30.57 -4.52 -46.30
N VAL A 180 -31.63 -3.78 -46.71
CA VAL A 180 -32.93 -4.34 -47.10
C VAL A 180 -32.88 -5.10 -48.46
N GLN A 181 -31.76 -5.00 -49.18
CA GLN A 181 -31.51 -5.73 -50.42
C GLN A 181 -30.01 -6.00 -50.58
N GLY A 182 -29.56 -7.16 -50.23
CA GLY A 182 -28.25 -7.66 -50.67
C GLY A 182 -27.48 -8.45 -49.67
N THR A 183 -27.47 -9.72 -49.84
CA THR A 183 -26.36 -10.74 -49.72
C THR A 183 -25.39 -10.74 -48.51
N ILE A 184 -25.74 -10.19 -47.37
CA ILE A 184 -25.21 -10.65 -46.11
C ILE A 184 -26.44 -11.01 -45.28
N SER A 185 -26.73 -12.29 -45.22
CA SER A 185 -27.92 -12.84 -44.57
C SER A 185 -27.94 -12.40 -43.10
N LEU A 186 -29.14 -12.28 -42.53
CA LEU A 186 -29.45 -12.23 -41.11
C LEU A 186 -28.80 -13.39 -40.29
N GLU A 187 -28.04 -14.25 -40.93
CA GLU A 187 -27.32 -15.39 -40.38
C GLU A 187 -25.94 -15.06 -39.73
N SER A 188 -25.39 -13.85 -39.86
CA SER A 188 -24.29 -13.40 -39.02
C SER A 188 -24.87 -12.98 -37.65
N GLY A 189 -25.08 -13.97 -36.77
CA GLY A 189 -25.75 -13.86 -35.48
C GLY A 189 -25.11 -12.90 -34.48
N CYS A 190 -24.84 -11.64 -34.88
CA CYS A 190 -24.34 -10.60 -34.01
C CYS A 190 -25.50 -9.86 -33.36
N GLN A 191 -25.74 -10.13 -32.11
CA GLN A 191 -26.68 -9.42 -31.26
C GLN A 191 -25.93 -8.33 -30.48
N VAL A 192 -26.56 -7.18 -30.28
CA VAL A 192 -26.00 -6.04 -29.58
C VAL A 192 -26.99 -5.55 -28.54
N LEU A 193 -26.47 -5.22 -27.35
CA LEU A 193 -27.20 -4.63 -26.23
C LEU A 193 -26.58 -3.28 -25.88
N VAL A 194 -27.37 -2.21 -25.90
CA VAL A 194 -27.00 -0.88 -25.43
C VAL A 194 -27.56 -0.68 -24.05
N VAL A 195 -26.66 -0.43 -23.07
CA VAL A 195 -27.00 -0.18 -21.67
C VAL A 195 -26.67 1.26 -21.34
N ALA A 196 -27.64 2.01 -20.86
CA ALA A 196 -27.46 3.36 -20.34
C ALA A 196 -26.99 3.30 -18.90
N PHE A 197 -26.02 4.14 -18.57
CA PHE A 197 -25.48 4.35 -17.25
C PHE A 197 -25.76 5.78 -16.77
N GLY A 198 -25.33 6.11 -15.57
CA GLY A 198 -25.42 7.45 -15.02
C GLY A 198 -26.83 8.04 -15.05
N LYS A 199 -26.95 9.29 -15.48
CA LYS A 199 -28.24 10.04 -15.50
C LYS A 199 -29.27 9.42 -16.47
N LEU A 200 -28.83 8.97 -17.66
CA LEU A 200 -29.76 8.32 -18.59
C LEU A 200 -30.27 6.98 -18.06
N GLY A 201 -29.42 6.19 -17.46
CA GLY A 201 -29.76 4.92 -16.82
C GLY A 201 -30.82 5.09 -15.73
N ALA A 202 -30.69 6.14 -14.94
CA ALA A 202 -31.61 6.50 -13.86
C ALA A 202 -32.89 7.24 -14.35
N ARG A 203 -32.99 7.58 -15.61
CA ARG A 203 -34.02 8.48 -16.17
C ARG A 203 -34.01 9.90 -15.57
N GLU A 204 -32.82 10.39 -15.25
CA GLU A 204 -32.55 11.70 -14.66
C GLU A 204 -31.71 12.60 -15.58
N LEU A 205 -31.88 12.48 -16.93
CA LEU A 205 -31.03 13.20 -17.89
C LEU A 205 -31.26 14.71 -17.80
N ASN A 206 -30.20 15.50 -17.94
CA ASN A 206 -30.26 16.96 -18.08
C ASN A 206 -30.23 17.38 -19.56
N TYR A 207 -30.40 18.68 -19.77
CA TYR A 207 -30.37 19.27 -21.13
C TYR A 207 -29.05 19.07 -21.85
N SER A 208 -27.91 19.29 -21.14
CA SER A 208 -26.56 19.23 -21.73
C SER A 208 -25.67 18.18 -21.02
N SER A 209 -26.24 17.04 -20.62
CA SER A 209 -25.51 15.91 -20.08
C SER A 209 -24.84 15.14 -21.22
N ASP A 210 -23.66 14.57 -20.87
CA ASP A 210 -23.13 13.45 -21.62
C ASP A 210 -24.04 12.22 -21.41
N VAL A 211 -24.12 11.37 -22.39
CA VAL A 211 -24.87 10.13 -22.36
C VAL A 211 -23.90 8.98 -22.13
N ASP A 212 -23.90 8.46 -20.91
CA ASP A 212 -23.04 7.35 -20.50
C ASP A 212 -23.61 6.03 -21.06
N LEU A 213 -22.87 5.35 -21.92
CA LEU A 213 -23.27 4.08 -22.52
C LEU A 213 -22.21 3.00 -22.32
N VAL A 214 -22.69 1.77 -22.17
CA VAL A 214 -21.88 0.55 -22.31
C VAL A 214 -22.59 -0.35 -23.29
N ILE A 215 -21.85 -0.92 -24.23
CA ILE A 215 -22.42 -1.74 -25.28
C ILE A 215 -21.82 -3.13 -25.22
N PHE A 216 -22.70 -4.13 -25.12
CA PHE A 216 -22.34 -5.54 -25.12
C PHE A 216 -22.80 -6.22 -26.41
N HIS A 217 -22.23 -7.37 -26.74
CA HIS A 217 -22.61 -8.14 -27.88
C HIS A 217 -22.58 -9.66 -27.61
N GLU A 218 -23.19 -10.39 -28.51
CA GLU A 218 -23.05 -11.83 -28.69
C GLU A 218 -22.80 -12.13 -30.18
N GLY A 219 -21.87 -13.04 -30.48
CA GLY A 219 -21.48 -13.35 -31.86
C GLY A 219 -20.16 -12.69 -32.26
N ASP A 220 -20.01 -12.32 -33.54
CA ASP A 220 -18.73 -11.84 -34.11
C ASP A 220 -18.35 -10.45 -33.59
N THR A 221 -17.23 -10.39 -32.89
CA THR A 221 -16.68 -9.17 -32.25
C THR A 221 -16.33 -8.08 -33.29
N PHE A 222 -15.80 -8.45 -34.45
CA PHE A 222 -15.41 -7.49 -35.48
C PHE A 222 -16.63 -6.78 -36.08
N VAL A 223 -17.71 -7.56 -36.32
CA VAL A 223 -18.98 -7.03 -36.80
C VAL A 223 -19.60 -6.11 -35.72
N ALA A 224 -19.58 -6.53 -34.45
CA ALA A 224 -20.07 -5.72 -33.34
C ALA A 224 -19.30 -4.40 -33.20
N GLU A 225 -17.99 -4.43 -33.22
CA GLU A 225 -17.16 -3.20 -33.11
C GLU A 225 -17.40 -2.23 -34.25
N ARG A 226 -17.55 -2.73 -35.47
CA ARG A 226 -17.84 -1.89 -36.63
C ARG A 226 -19.21 -1.21 -36.50
N LEU A 227 -20.23 -1.94 -36.09
CA LEU A 227 -21.59 -1.42 -35.86
C LEU A 227 -21.55 -0.37 -34.72
N VAL A 228 -20.95 -0.65 -33.60
CA VAL A 228 -20.85 0.27 -32.47
C VAL A 228 -20.09 1.54 -32.84
N ARG A 229 -18.98 1.43 -33.57
CA ARG A 229 -18.21 2.57 -34.06
C ARG A 229 -19.04 3.50 -34.91
N ARG A 230 -19.80 2.95 -35.83
CA ARG A 230 -20.72 3.74 -36.71
C ARG A 230 -21.86 4.36 -35.91
N PHE A 231 -22.45 3.62 -34.99
CA PHE A 231 -23.51 4.11 -34.10
C PHE A 231 -23.03 5.31 -33.27
N VAL A 232 -21.90 5.19 -32.60
CA VAL A 232 -21.34 6.30 -31.80
C VAL A 232 -20.97 7.49 -32.69
N SER A 233 -20.37 7.25 -33.86
CA SER A 233 -20.01 8.31 -34.80
C SER A 233 -21.24 9.10 -35.27
N ALA A 234 -22.31 8.43 -35.67
CA ALA A 234 -23.53 9.07 -36.15
C ALA A 234 -24.23 9.93 -35.07
N LEU A 235 -24.18 9.50 -33.81
CA LEU A 235 -24.73 10.27 -32.67
C LEU A 235 -23.89 11.51 -32.32
N THR A 236 -22.58 11.44 -32.49
CA THR A 236 -21.64 12.49 -32.08
C THR A 236 -21.29 13.47 -33.18
N GLU A 237 -21.54 13.10 -34.45
CA GLU A 237 -21.30 13.93 -35.63
C GLU A 237 -22.05 15.26 -35.55
N VAL A 238 -21.35 16.33 -35.91
CA VAL A 238 -21.93 17.69 -35.95
C VAL A 238 -22.34 18.01 -37.38
N SER A 239 -23.61 18.34 -37.59
CA SER A 239 -24.17 18.84 -38.86
C SER A 239 -24.66 20.27 -38.69
N ASP A 240 -25.25 20.83 -39.76
CA ASP A 240 -25.94 22.14 -39.72
C ASP A 240 -27.06 22.19 -38.66
N TYR A 241 -27.62 21.04 -38.34
CA TYR A 241 -28.67 20.91 -37.30
C TYR A 241 -28.10 20.58 -35.92
N GLY A 242 -26.78 20.65 -35.73
CA GLY A 242 -26.07 20.33 -34.48
C GLY A 242 -25.76 18.83 -34.36
N ARG A 243 -25.43 18.40 -33.16
CA ARG A 243 -25.20 16.98 -32.77
C ARG A 243 -26.44 16.41 -32.05
N LEU A 244 -26.56 15.08 -32.07
CA LEU A 244 -27.60 14.44 -31.27
C LEU A 244 -27.19 14.41 -29.80
N TYR A 245 -26.12 13.71 -29.46
CA TYR A 245 -25.62 13.62 -28.08
C TYR A 245 -24.08 13.54 -28.03
N ARG A 246 -23.49 13.94 -26.89
CA ARG A 246 -22.16 13.58 -26.52
C ARG A 246 -22.22 12.22 -25.85
N ILE A 247 -21.48 11.24 -26.39
CA ILE A 247 -21.46 9.85 -25.87
C ILE A 247 -20.20 9.62 -25.03
N ASP A 248 -20.38 9.16 -23.80
CA ASP A 248 -19.31 8.74 -22.92
C ASP A 248 -19.31 7.21 -22.76
N LEU A 249 -18.21 6.57 -23.13
CA LEU A 249 -18.01 5.13 -23.03
C LEU A 249 -17.02 4.73 -21.92
N ARG A 250 -16.60 5.66 -21.05
CA ARG A 250 -15.57 5.40 -20.04
C ARG A 250 -15.99 4.45 -18.93
N LEU A 251 -17.31 4.27 -18.73
CA LEU A 251 -17.85 3.33 -17.72
C LEU A 251 -17.88 1.86 -18.18
N ARG A 252 -17.37 1.56 -19.39
CA ARG A 252 -17.25 0.18 -19.86
C ARG A 252 -16.15 -0.60 -19.11
N PRO A 253 -16.19 -1.95 -19.07
CA PRO A 253 -15.12 -2.77 -18.55
C PRO A 253 -13.74 -2.35 -19.08
N TYR A 254 -12.73 -2.30 -18.22
CA TYR A 254 -11.38 -1.77 -18.50
C TYR A 254 -11.32 -0.27 -18.83
N GLY A 255 -12.39 0.50 -18.66
CA GLY A 255 -12.42 1.94 -18.83
C GLY A 255 -12.05 2.42 -20.24
N ALA A 256 -11.32 3.54 -20.34
CA ALA A 256 -10.94 4.14 -21.62
C ALA A 256 -10.02 3.26 -22.48
N THR A 257 -9.28 2.34 -21.88
CA THR A 257 -8.33 1.45 -22.57
C THR A 257 -8.98 0.15 -23.07
N GLY A 258 -10.19 -0.16 -22.59
CA GLY A 258 -10.93 -1.34 -22.99
C GLY A 258 -11.52 -1.24 -24.41
N PRO A 259 -11.90 -2.38 -25.04
CA PRO A 259 -12.55 -2.40 -26.34
C PRO A 259 -13.88 -1.65 -26.30
N LEU A 260 -14.37 -1.18 -27.46
CA LEU A 260 -15.62 -0.41 -27.56
C LEU A 260 -16.85 -1.21 -27.17
N THR A 261 -16.82 -2.50 -27.40
CA THR A 261 -17.85 -3.47 -27.01
C THR A 261 -17.20 -4.78 -26.59
N LEU A 262 -17.84 -5.52 -25.69
CA LEU A 262 -17.38 -6.81 -25.18
C LEU A 262 -18.49 -7.85 -25.34
N PRO A 263 -18.13 -9.14 -25.56
CA PRO A 263 -19.09 -10.23 -25.37
C PRO A 263 -19.69 -10.14 -23.96
N LEU A 264 -21.01 -10.31 -23.85
CA LEU A 264 -21.69 -10.16 -22.56
C LEU A 264 -21.07 -11.05 -21.48
N ASP A 265 -20.80 -12.33 -21.77
CA ASP A 265 -20.20 -13.26 -20.80
C ASP A 265 -18.82 -12.81 -20.32
N ALA A 266 -18.00 -12.26 -21.21
CA ALA A 266 -16.70 -11.71 -20.85
C ALA A 266 -16.84 -10.47 -19.94
N ALA A 267 -17.85 -9.64 -20.18
CA ALA A 267 -18.14 -8.49 -19.34
C ALA A 267 -18.66 -8.90 -17.96
N LEU A 268 -19.53 -9.91 -17.87
CA LEU A 268 -20.01 -10.44 -16.59
C LEU A 268 -18.86 -11.04 -15.78
N ALA A 269 -17.98 -11.82 -16.41
CA ALA A 269 -16.78 -12.35 -15.78
C ALA A 269 -15.82 -11.25 -15.28
N TYR A 270 -15.69 -10.15 -16.04
CA TYR A 270 -14.94 -8.98 -15.59
C TYR A 270 -15.54 -8.40 -14.30
N TYR A 271 -16.85 -8.17 -14.26
CA TYR A 271 -17.50 -7.62 -13.08
C TYR A 271 -17.35 -8.52 -11.85
N GLU A 272 -17.39 -9.84 -12.00
CA GLU A 272 -17.19 -10.78 -10.91
C GLU A 272 -15.75 -10.84 -10.42
N THR A 273 -14.76 -10.75 -11.33
CA THR A 273 -13.35 -11.05 -10.98
C THR A 273 -12.44 -9.85 -10.90
N GLN A 274 -12.75 -8.75 -11.62
CA GLN A 274 -11.84 -7.62 -11.81
C GLN A 274 -12.45 -6.24 -11.50
N SER A 275 -13.76 -6.18 -11.19
CA SER A 275 -14.45 -4.90 -10.93
C SER A 275 -13.89 -4.16 -9.73
N GLU A 276 -13.99 -2.85 -9.78
CA GLU A 276 -13.76 -1.95 -8.65
C GLU A 276 -15.08 -1.63 -7.93
N PRO A 277 -15.08 -1.17 -6.67
CA PRO A 277 -16.31 -0.74 -5.98
C PRO A 277 -17.07 0.38 -6.73
N SER A 278 -16.38 1.22 -7.50
CA SER A 278 -16.98 2.22 -8.40
C SER A 278 -17.85 1.59 -9.48
N ASP A 279 -17.56 0.36 -9.93
CA ASP A 279 -18.38 -0.34 -10.91
C ASP A 279 -19.76 -0.72 -10.32
N LYS A 280 -19.83 -1.06 -9.01
CA LYS A 280 -21.11 -1.28 -8.32
C LYS A 280 -21.96 0.00 -8.30
N LEU A 281 -21.35 1.17 -8.03
CA LEU A 281 -22.04 2.46 -8.11
C LEU A 281 -22.55 2.77 -9.51
N ALA A 282 -21.76 2.49 -10.53
CA ALA A 282 -22.15 2.70 -11.92
C ALA A 282 -23.30 1.75 -12.33
N LEU A 283 -23.17 0.46 -11.99
CA LEU A 283 -24.19 -0.57 -12.28
C LEU A 283 -25.50 -0.35 -11.52
N LEU A 284 -25.48 0.35 -10.36
CA LEU A 284 -26.68 0.69 -9.63
C LEU A 284 -27.70 1.43 -10.52
N LYS A 285 -27.23 2.38 -11.34
CA LYS A 285 -28.04 3.16 -12.27
C LYS A 285 -28.15 2.54 -13.68
N ALA A 286 -27.45 1.44 -13.97
CA ALA A 286 -27.42 0.83 -15.30
C ALA A 286 -28.78 0.28 -15.74
N ARG A 287 -29.17 0.57 -17.00
CA ARG A 287 -30.46 0.18 -17.58
C ARG A 287 -30.31 -0.19 -19.06
N PRO A 288 -30.71 -1.41 -19.48
CA PRO A 288 -30.86 -1.76 -20.88
C PRO A 288 -31.84 -0.80 -21.58
N ILE A 289 -31.45 -0.23 -22.72
CA ILE A 289 -32.27 0.74 -23.43
C ILE A 289 -32.53 0.39 -24.89
N ALA A 290 -31.67 -0.36 -25.55
CA ALA A 290 -31.83 -0.75 -26.94
C ALA A 290 -31.10 -2.06 -27.25
N GLY A 291 -31.51 -2.77 -28.29
CA GLY A 291 -30.87 -3.99 -28.77
C GLY A 291 -31.63 -5.26 -28.41
N ASP A 292 -30.91 -6.36 -28.17
CA ASP A 292 -31.47 -7.69 -27.97
C ASP A 292 -32.09 -7.88 -26.57
N GLU A 293 -33.31 -8.41 -26.50
CA GLU A 293 -34.05 -8.59 -25.25
C GLU A 293 -33.46 -9.72 -24.37
N ASN A 294 -32.91 -10.78 -24.96
CA ASN A 294 -32.35 -11.90 -24.19
C ASN A 294 -31.08 -11.43 -23.48
N LEU A 295 -30.22 -10.69 -24.18
CA LEU A 295 -29.05 -10.08 -23.56
C LEU A 295 -29.45 -9.08 -22.45
N ALA A 296 -30.53 -8.34 -22.64
CA ALA A 296 -31.03 -7.40 -21.65
C ALA A 296 -31.49 -8.10 -20.37
N VAL A 297 -32.23 -9.21 -20.50
CA VAL A 297 -32.67 -10.03 -19.35
C VAL A 297 -31.49 -10.60 -18.60
N ARG A 298 -30.52 -11.23 -19.28
CA ARG A 298 -29.31 -11.80 -18.66
C ARG A 298 -28.49 -10.74 -17.94
N PHE A 299 -28.30 -9.58 -18.55
CA PHE A 299 -27.60 -8.47 -17.92
C PHE A 299 -28.33 -7.97 -16.67
N GLU A 300 -29.65 -7.84 -16.71
CA GLU A 300 -30.43 -7.32 -15.58
C GLU A 300 -30.48 -8.29 -14.40
N GLU A 301 -30.55 -9.59 -14.64
CA GLU A 301 -30.45 -10.63 -13.62
C GLU A 301 -29.08 -10.58 -12.92
N PHE A 302 -28.02 -10.55 -13.71
CA PHE A 302 -26.66 -10.40 -13.19
C PHE A 302 -26.51 -9.10 -12.38
N ARG A 303 -26.92 -7.96 -12.94
CA ARG A 303 -26.82 -6.66 -12.29
C ARG A 303 -27.46 -6.65 -10.91
N LYS A 304 -28.69 -7.19 -10.79
CA LYS A 304 -29.40 -7.27 -9.52
C LYS A 304 -28.67 -8.12 -8.50
N ALA A 305 -28.18 -9.30 -8.90
CA ALA A 305 -27.44 -10.19 -8.03
C ALA A 305 -26.11 -9.58 -7.60
N PHE A 306 -25.37 -8.98 -8.54
CA PHE A 306 -24.04 -8.42 -8.28
C PHE A 306 -24.08 -7.17 -7.40
N VAL A 307 -25.03 -6.25 -7.66
CA VAL A 307 -25.10 -4.96 -6.94
C VAL A 307 -25.78 -5.12 -5.57
N PHE A 308 -26.85 -5.90 -5.50
CA PHE A 308 -27.76 -5.95 -4.35
C PHE A 308 -27.83 -7.31 -3.65
N GLY A 309 -27.14 -8.34 -4.13
CA GLY A 309 -27.21 -9.68 -3.57
C GLY A 309 -26.59 -9.78 -2.16
N ASN A 310 -25.58 -8.97 -1.90
CA ASN A 310 -24.89 -8.90 -0.59
C ASN A 310 -24.76 -7.45 -0.14
N PRO A 311 -24.64 -7.18 1.18
CA PRO A 311 -24.27 -5.85 1.66
C PRO A 311 -22.89 -5.47 1.15
N ILE A 312 -22.64 -4.16 1.06
CA ILE A 312 -21.30 -3.66 0.74
C ILE A 312 -20.33 -4.04 1.86
N GLU A 313 -19.16 -4.56 1.49
CA GLU A 313 -18.09 -4.86 2.44
C GLU A 313 -17.51 -3.57 3.06
N PRO A 314 -17.04 -3.61 4.33
CA PRO A 314 -16.45 -2.43 4.99
C PRO A 314 -15.34 -1.78 4.17
N GLU A 315 -14.49 -2.56 3.54
CA GLU A 315 -13.37 -2.10 2.72
C GLU A 315 -13.82 -1.47 1.40
N GLU A 316 -14.85 -2.03 0.77
CA GLU A 316 -15.47 -1.45 -0.44
C GLU A 316 -16.06 -0.08 -0.12
N PHE A 317 -16.77 0.02 1.01
CA PHE A 317 -17.36 1.28 1.47
C PHE A 317 -16.28 2.33 1.76
N ALA A 318 -15.26 1.94 2.51
CA ALA A 318 -14.14 2.80 2.82
C ALA A 318 -13.43 3.29 1.53
N TRP A 319 -13.26 2.43 0.52
CA TRP A 319 -12.71 2.81 -0.78
C TRP A 319 -13.59 3.84 -1.52
N LEU A 320 -14.92 3.67 -1.49
CA LEU A 320 -15.85 4.63 -2.09
C LEU A 320 -15.80 5.99 -1.39
N LEU A 321 -15.69 6.03 -0.06
CA LEU A 321 -15.47 7.27 0.70
C LEU A 321 -14.19 7.98 0.25
N ARG A 322 -13.11 7.25 0.10
CA ARG A 322 -11.84 7.78 -0.40
C ARG A 322 -11.98 8.35 -1.81
N LEU A 323 -12.65 7.63 -2.72
CA LEU A 323 -12.90 8.12 -4.08
C LEU A 323 -13.66 9.46 -4.04
N LYS A 324 -14.65 9.58 -3.17
CA LYS A 324 -15.43 10.81 -2.96
C LYS A 324 -14.55 11.95 -2.45
N THR A 325 -13.76 11.73 -1.40
CA THR A 325 -12.87 12.75 -0.83
C THR A 325 -11.84 13.24 -1.86
N ARG A 326 -11.27 12.32 -2.66
CA ARG A 326 -10.36 12.68 -3.75
C ARG A 326 -11.03 13.50 -4.84
N SER A 327 -12.28 13.17 -5.19
CA SER A 327 -13.08 13.93 -6.15
C SER A 327 -13.38 15.34 -5.61
N GLU A 328 -13.69 15.49 -4.32
CA GLU A 328 -13.88 16.79 -3.68
C GLU A 328 -12.62 17.65 -3.75
N ALA A 329 -11.47 17.11 -3.35
CA ALA A 329 -10.19 17.81 -3.40
C ALA A 329 -9.83 18.31 -4.82
N THR A 330 -10.29 17.62 -5.85
CA THR A 330 -9.97 17.95 -7.25
C THR A 330 -10.98 18.93 -7.85
N PHE A 331 -12.27 18.80 -7.56
CA PHE A 331 -13.37 19.45 -8.30
C PHE A 331 -14.26 20.35 -7.43
N ALA A 332 -14.11 20.38 -6.09
CA ALA A 332 -14.90 21.26 -5.24
C ALA A 332 -14.34 22.68 -5.32
N THR A 333 -14.88 23.46 -6.25
CA THR A 333 -14.63 24.91 -6.34
C THR A 333 -15.80 25.69 -5.76
N GLU A 334 -15.56 26.92 -5.37
CA GLU A 334 -16.60 27.82 -4.87
C GLU A 334 -17.74 27.97 -5.89
N GLY A 335 -18.98 27.79 -5.46
CA GLY A 335 -20.16 27.85 -6.31
C GLY A 335 -20.40 26.61 -7.18
N ALA A 336 -19.65 25.51 -7.00
CA ALA A 336 -19.86 24.26 -7.74
C ALA A 336 -21.14 23.56 -7.28
N VAL A 337 -22.14 23.49 -8.17
CA VAL A 337 -23.47 22.95 -7.87
C VAL A 337 -23.45 21.42 -7.74
N LYS A 338 -22.66 20.74 -8.56
CA LYS A 338 -22.60 19.27 -8.59
C LYS A 338 -21.57 18.69 -7.65
N HIS A 339 -20.32 19.16 -7.72
CA HIS A 339 -19.18 18.58 -7.02
C HIS A 339 -18.77 19.37 -5.75
N GLY A 340 -19.40 20.53 -5.47
CA GLY A 340 -19.20 21.28 -4.26
C GLY A 340 -19.67 20.53 -3.01
N LEU A 341 -19.19 20.98 -1.84
CA LEU A 341 -19.65 20.42 -0.54
C LEU A 341 -21.15 20.65 -0.38
N GLY A 342 -21.91 19.60 -0.10
CA GLY A 342 -23.38 19.66 -0.06
C GLY A 342 -24.04 19.78 -1.44
N GLY A 343 -23.32 19.56 -2.54
CA GLY A 343 -23.84 19.59 -3.89
C GLY A 343 -24.63 18.33 -4.27
N ILE A 344 -25.07 18.25 -5.54
CA ILE A 344 -25.87 17.14 -6.05
C ILE A 344 -25.21 15.79 -5.77
N ARG A 345 -23.87 15.71 -5.89
CA ARG A 345 -23.12 14.48 -5.68
C ARG A 345 -23.20 13.95 -4.24
N ASP A 346 -23.32 14.83 -3.24
CA ASP A 346 -23.49 14.41 -1.84
C ASP A 346 -24.85 13.73 -1.63
N VAL A 347 -25.92 14.26 -2.25
CA VAL A 347 -27.24 13.63 -2.21
C VAL A 347 -27.19 12.25 -2.90
N GLU A 348 -26.69 12.19 -4.13
CA GLU A 348 -26.59 10.94 -4.89
C GLU A 348 -25.77 9.87 -4.14
N MET A 349 -24.62 10.24 -3.57
CA MET A 349 -23.77 9.32 -2.83
C MET A 349 -24.42 8.84 -1.53
N THR A 350 -25.10 9.73 -0.78
CA THR A 350 -25.87 9.33 0.42
C THR A 350 -26.88 8.24 0.08
N VAL A 351 -27.67 8.46 -0.98
CA VAL A 351 -28.69 7.50 -1.43
C VAL A 351 -28.03 6.18 -1.86
N GLN A 352 -27.00 6.23 -2.71
CA GLN A 352 -26.33 5.06 -3.25
C GLN A 352 -25.64 4.24 -2.16
N PHE A 353 -25.03 4.89 -1.17
CA PHE A 353 -24.41 4.22 -0.02
C PHE A 353 -25.46 3.47 0.80
N LEU A 354 -26.60 4.09 1.09
CA LEU A 354 -27.69 3.44 1.81
C LEU A 354 -28.30 2.28 0.98
N GLN A 355 -28.42 2.43 -0.34
CA GLN A 355 -28.87 1.35 -1.21
C GLN A 355 -27.90 0.16 -1.17
N LEU A 356 -26.57 0.38 -1.32
CA LEU A 356 -25.57 -0.68 -1.27
C LEU A 356 -25.49 -1.36 0.10
N ALA A 357 -25.72 -0.60 1.18
CA ALA A 357 -25.72 -1.15 2.53
C ALA A 357 -26.96 -1.98 2.86
N PHE A 358 -28.15 -1.60 2.35
CA PHE A 358 -29.41 -2.17 2.86
C PHE A 358 -30.33 -2.83 1.81
N ALA A 359 -30.07 -2.69 0.49
CA ALA A 359 -30.97 -3.26 -0.53
C ALA A 359 -31.01 -4.79 -0.53
N HIS A 360 -29.94 -5.47 -0.05
CA HIS A 360 -29.97 -6.91 0.18
C HIS A 360 -31.08 -7.34 1.14
N ARG A 361 -31.38 -6.51 2.15
CA ARG A 361 -32.42 -6.72 3.15
C ARG A 361 -33.78 -6.15 2.70
N PHE A 362 -33.76 -5.07 1.95
CA PHE A 362 -34.95 -4.34 1.46
C PHE A 362 -34.92 -4.25 -0.08
N PRO A 363 -35.34 -5.28 -0.81
CA PRO A 363 -35.23 -5.34 -2.28
C PRO A 363 -35.92 -4.18 -3.02
N ASP A 364 -36.90 -3.52 -2.41
CA ASP A 364 -37.57 -2.35 -2.96
C ASP A 364 -36.64 -1.11 -3.02
N LEU A 365 -35.50 -1.11 -2.33
CA LEU A 365 -34.46 -0.09 -2.47
C LEU A 365 -33.66 -0.22 -3.78
N ALA A 366 -33.76 -1.35 -4.50
CA ALA A 366 -33.07 -1.58 -5.76
C ALA A 366 -33.69 -0.79 -6.94
N VAL A 367 -33.82 0.51 -6.79
CA VAL A 367 -34.29 1.46 -7.80
C VAL A 367 -33.16 2.33 -8.32
N ARG A 368 -33.33 2.92 -9.49
CA ARG A 368 -32.28 3.67 -10.18
C ARG A 368 -32.34 5.17 -9.92
N ASP A 369 -33.54 5.71 -9.85
CA ASP A 369 -33.75 7.15 -9.68
C ASP A 369 -33.62 7.57 -8.20
N THR A 370 -33.02 8.75 -8.00
CA THR A 370 -32.66 9.27 -6.67
C THR A 370 -33.89 9.65 -5.84
N LEU A 371 -34.92 10.23 -6.45
CA LEU A 371 -36.14 10.70 -5.74
C LEU A 371 -36.98 9.52 -5.22
N THR A 372 -37.20 8.49 -6.03
CA THR A 372 -37.87 7.26 -5.59
C THR A 372 -37.06 6.53 -4.52
N ALA A 373 -35.73 6.50 -4.65
CA ALA A 373 -34.88 5.91 -3.64
C ALA A 373 -34.98 6.65 -2.31
N LEU A 374 -34.95 7.99 -2.29
CA LEU A 374 -35.16 8.80 -1.09
C LEU A 374 -36.49 8.48 -0.40
N GLN A 375 -37.60 8.41 -1.17
CA GLN A 375 -38.93 8.09 -0.62
C GLN A 375 -38.94 6.69 0.01
N ARG A 376 -38.30 5.70 -0.59
CA ARG A 376 -38.22 4.33 -0.09
C ARG A 376 -37.32 4.24 1.15
N LEU A 377 -36.17 4.92 1.17
CA LEU A 377 -35.30 5.00 2.33
C LEU A 377 -36.02 5.58 3.55
N ARG A 378 -36.80 6.67 3.35
CA ARG A 378 -37.68 7.24 4.39
C ARG A 378 -38.72 6.20 4.86
N SER A 379 -39.41 5.53 3.95
CA SER A 379 -40.44 4.53 4.29
C SER A 379 -39.88 3.31 5.05
N ARG A 380 -38.58 3.04 4.93
CA ARG A 380 -37.86 2.01 5.68
C ARG A 380 -37.21 2.52 6.97
N ASN A 381 -37.44 3.78 7.35
CA ASN A 381 -36.82 4.43 8.50
C ASN A 381 -35.28 4.40 8.46
N LEU A 382 -34.70 4.40 7.25
CA LEU A 382 -33.25 4.54 7.03
C LEU A 382 -32.82 6.00 6.91
N LEU A 383 -33.76 6.92 6.80
CA LEU A 383 -33.64 8.36 6.93
C LEU A 383 -34.74 8.87 7.84
N THR A 384 -34.39 9.81 8.71
CA THR A 384 -35.36 10.57 9.49
C THR A 384 -36.14 11.53 8.59
N GLU A 385 -37.28 12.05 9.05
CA GLU A 385 -38.06 13.04 8.29
C GLU A 385 -37.22 14.29 7.96
N GLN A 386 -36.43 14.77 8.91
CA GLN A 386 -35.57 15.93 8.71
C GLN A 386 -34.49 15.72 7.66
N GLU A 387 -33.82 14.56 7.71
CA GLU A 387 -32.81 14.18 6.72
C GLU A 387 -33.43 14.00 5.34
N PHE A 388 -34.59 13.35 5.26
CA PHE A 388 -35.32 13.20 4.00
C PHE A 388 -35.66 14.56 3.39
N VAL A 389 -36.24 15.48 4.14
CA VAL A 389 -36.59 16.82 3.65
C VAL A 389 -35.35 17.60 3.20
N ALA A 390 -34.26 17.54 3.96
CA ALA A 390 -33.02 18.22 3.60
C ALA A 390 -32.43 17.71 2.29
N LEU A 391 -32.39 16.36 2.08
CA LEU A 391 -31.87 15.75 0.86
C LEU A 391 -32.83 15.93 -0.31
N HIS A 392 -34.12 15.74 -0.12
CA HIS A 392 -35.15 15.86 -1.17
C HIS A 392 -35.26 17.29 -1.71
N ASP A 393 -35.45 18.26 -0.84
CA ASP A 393 -35.61 19.66 -1.23
C ASP A 393 -34.29 20.23 -1.76
N GLY A 394 -33.16 19.85 -1.13
CA GLY A 394 -31.81 20.18 -1.62
C GLY A 394 -31.56 19.61 -3.02
N TYR A 395 -31.92 18.36 -3.28
CA TYR A 395 -31.78 17.76 -4.60
C TYR A 395 -32.62 18.46 -5.65
N LEU A 396 -33.90 18.69 -5.38
CA LEU A 396 -34.81 19.40 -6.31
C LEU A 396 -34.26 20.81 -6.63
N PHE A 397 -33.86 21.58 -5.62
CA PHE A 397 -33.30 22.92 -5.81
C PHE A 397 -32.00 22.88 -6.65
N LEU A 398 -31.03 22.05 -6.27
CA LEU A 398 -29.75 21.98 -6.94
C LEU A 398 -29.87 21.47 -8.38
N ARG A 399 -30.73 20.47 -8.66
CA ARG A 399 -30.98 19.96 -10.00
C ARG A 399 -31.66 21.00 -10.87
N ARG A 400 -32.67 21.72 -10.33
CA ARG A 400 -33.29 22.81 -11.09
C ARG A 400 -32.30 23.91 -11.42
N LEU A 401 -31.41 24.26 -10.45
CA LEU A 401 -30.36 25.23 -10.67
C LEU A 401 -29.35 24.74 -11.74
N GLU A 402 -28.98 23.47 -11.73
CA GLU A 402 -28.13 22.86 -12.78
C GLU A 402 -28.82 22.97 -14.16
N HIS A 403 -30.14 22.76 -14.26
CA HIS A 403 -30.92 22.95 -15.50
C HIS A 403 -30.86 24.40 -15.99
N MET A 404 -31.12 25.38 -15.11
CA MET A 404 -31.12 26.79 -15.50
C MET A 404 -29.74 27.29 -15.95
N LEU A 405 -28.66 26.69 -15.42
CA LEU A 405 -27.31 26.94 -15.92
C LEU A 405 -27.08 26.36 -17.31
N GLN A 406 -27.60 25.15 -17.58
CA GLN A 406 -27.34 24.44 -18.84
C GLN A 406 -28.20 24.98 -20.01
N ILE A 407 -29.46 25.37 -19.76
CA ILE A 407 -30.34 25.86 -20.82
C ILE A 407 -29.90 27.23 -21.35
N ALA A 408 -29.12 27.98 -20.57
CA ALA A 408 -28.59 29.26 -20.99
C ALA A 408 -27.85 29.15 -22.34
N GLU A 409 -26.87 28.24 -22.44
CA GLU A 409 -25.91 28.14 -23.54
C GLU A 409 -25.84 26.73 -24.19
N ASP A 410 -26.68 25.77 -23.79
CA ASP A 410 -26.55 24.33 -24.10
C ASP A 410 -25.15 23.78 -23.79
N LEU A 411 -24.52 24.24 -22.68
CA LEU A 411 -23.22 23.83 -22.22
C LEU A 411 -23.34 23.11 -20.87
N PRO A 412 -22.43 22.17 -20.54
CA PRO A 412 -22.43 21.42 -19.30
C PRO A 412 -21.89 22.26 -18.12
N LEU A 413 -22.44 23.45 -17.93
CA LEU A 413 -22.07 24.36 -16.84
C LEU A 413 -22.53 23.80 -15.49
N GLN A 414 -21.63 23.84 -14.50
CA GLN A 414 -21.87 23.27 -13.16
C GLN A 414 -21.45 24.20 -12.02
N THR A 415 -21.07 25.45 -12.34
CA THR A 415 -20.61 26.45 -11.36
C THR A 415 -21.43 27.71 -11.53
N LEU A 416 -21.80 28.32 -10.39
CA LEU A 416 -22.48 29.60 -10.38
C LEU A 416 -21.62 30.71 -11.03
N PRO A 417 -22.21 31.57 -11.88
CA PRO A 417 -21.49 32.69 -12.43
C PRO A 417 -21.15 33.71 -11.34
N LYS A 418 -20.10 34.50 -11.55
CA LYS A 418 -19.73 35.61 -10.68
C LYS A 418 -20.35 36.94 -11.12
N ASP A 419 -20.88 36.97 -12.34
CA ASP A 419 -21.52 38.16 -12.90
C ASP A 419 -22.89 38.37 -12.29
N GLU A 420 -23.15 39.57 -11.80
CA GLU A 420 -24.39 39.94 -11.09
C GLU A 420 -25.60 39.82 -12.01
N ARG A 421 -25.49 40.19 -13.27
CA ARG A 421 -26.57 40.09 -14.25
C ARG A 421 -27.01 38.64 -14.49
N GLU A 422 -26.02 37.75 -14.65
CA GLU A 422 -26.28 36.33 -14.82
C GLU A 422 -26.84 35.68 -13.55
N LEU A 423 -26.39 36.08 -12.37
CA LEU A 423 -26.99 35.64 -11.10
C LEU A 423 -28.45 36.09 -10.99
N ASN A 424 -28.75 37.33 -11.35
CA ASN A 424 -30.13 37.86 -11.34
C ASN A 424 -31.02 37.15 -12.38
N ARG A 425 -30.50 36.85 -13.57
CA ARG A 425 -31.21 36.02 -14.57
C ARG A 425 -31.54 34.63 -14.01
N LEU A 426 -30.55 33.96 -13.43
CA LEU A 426 -30.76 32.65 -12.81
C LEU A 426 -31.75 32.68 -11.67
N ALA A 427 -31.68 33.71 -10.80
CA ALA A 427 -32.62 33.90 -9.71
C ALA A 427 -34.06 33.98 -10.24
N ARG A 428 -34.33 34.79 -11.27
CA ARG A 428 -35.63 34.89 -11.89
C ARG A 428 -36.12 33.60 -12.56
N CYS A 429 -35.21 32.85 -13.22
CA CYS A 429 -35.55 31.52 -13.73
C CYS A 429 -35.91 30.52 -12.62
N MET A 430 -35.34 30.72 -11.42
CA MET A 430 -35.66 29.91 -10.23
C MET A 430 -36.88 30.42 -9.45
N GLY A 431 -37.52 31.55 -9.87
CA GLY A 431 -38.63 32.18 -9.16
C GLY A 431 -38.20 32.96 -7.92
N LEU A 432 -36.94 33.40 -7.85
CA LEU A 432 -36.38 34.17 -6.77
C LEU A 432 -36.20 35.64 -7.17
N GLU A 433 -36.21 36.53 -6.17
CA GLU A 433 -36.22 37.95 -6.37
C GLU A 433 -34.96 38.50 -7.07
N ASN A 434 -33.81 38.07 -6.62
CA ASN A 434 -32.51 38.54 -7.11
C ASN A 434 -31.38 37.49 -6.85
N GLY A 435 -30.19 37.79 -7.37
CA GLY A 435 -29.02 36.95 -7.23
C GLY A 435 -28.57 36.69 -5.79
N GLU A 436 -28.76 37.67 -4.88
CA GLU A 436 -28.45 37.52 -3.46
C GLU A 436 -29.38 36.50 -2.79
N ALA A 437 -30.68 36.55 -3.12
CA ALA A 437 -31.65 35.56 -2.66
C ALA A 437 -31.29 34.13 -3.17
N LEU A 438 -30.81 34.01 -4.41
CA LEU A 438 -30.31 32.76 -4.96
C LEU A 438 -29.09 32.21 -4.21
N LEU A 439 -28.12 33.07 -3.92
CA LEU A 439 -26.91 32.67 -3.18
C LEU A 439 -27.25 32.21 -1.76
N ARG A 440 -28.13 32.93 -1.06
CA ARG A 440 -28.61 32.52 0.28
C ARG A 440 -29.35 31.18 0.25
N ALA A 441 -30.18 30.95 -0.76
CA ALA A 441 -30.88 29.67 -0.92
C ALA A 441 -29.90 28.53 -1.22
N PHE A 442 -28.94 28.78 -2.10
CA PHE A 442 -27.87 27.80 -2.44
C PHE A 442 -27.07 27.42 -1.20
N GLU A 443 -26.57 28.39 -0.44
CA GLU A 443 -25.82 28.15 0.80
C GLU A 443 -26.65 27.36 1.83
N LYS A 444 -27.92 27.71 2.02
CA LYS A 444 -28.81 27.01 2.93
C LYS A 444 -28.95 25.53 2.56
N HIS A 445 -29.27 25.23 1.29
CA HIS A 445 -29.46 23.85 0.84
C HIS A 445 -28.19 23.04 0.86
N THR A 446 -27.07 23.60 0.41
CA THR A 446 -25.78 22.89 0.41
C THR A 446 -25.30 22.59 1.84
N LYS A 447 -25.47 23.50 2.77
CA LYS A 447 -25.15 23.28 4.20
C LYS A 447 -25.99 22.16 4.81
N GLN A 448 -27.31 22.14 4.54
CA GLN A 448 -28.20 21.10 5.05
C GLN A 448 -27.87 19.73 4.46
N VAL A 449 -27.66 19.64 3.15
CA VAL A 449 -27.27 18.42 2.45
C VAL A 449 -25.94 17.88 3.01
N ARG A 450 -24.95 18.76 3.21
CA ARG A 450 -23.64 18.36 3.74
C ARG A 450 -23.73 17.78 5.15
N GLN A 451 -24.50 18.38 6.02
CA GLN A 451 -24.73 17.89 7.36
C GLN A 451 -25.33 16.47 7.36
N VAL A 452 -26.31 16.23 6.50
CA VAL A 452 -26.91 14.90 6.39
C VAL A 452 -25.93 13.88 5.80
N TYR A 453 -25.20 14.24 4.74
CA TYR A 453 -24.18 13.37 4.14
C TYR A 453 -23.14 12.92 5.17
N GLU A 454 -22.61 13.86 5.97
CA GLU A 454 -21.63 13.56 7.01
C GLU A 454 -22.23 12.69 8.13
N GLY A 455 -23.43 13.01 8.57
CA GLY A 455 -24.13 12.22 9.59
C GLY A 455 -24.36 10.78 9.18
N VAL A 456 -24.98 10.57 8.01
CA VAL A 456 -25.27 9.23 7.45
C VAL A 456 -23.97 8.45 7.18
N THR A 457 -22.97 9.12 6.63
CA THR A 457 -21.69 8.48 6.36
C THR A 457 -21.01 7.99 7.64
N ASN A 458 -20.98 8.82 8.69
CA ASN A 458 -20.41 8.44 9.99
C ASN A 458 -21.19 7.30 10.65
N GLU A 459 -22.50 7.24 10.49
CA GLU A 459 -23.32 6.14 10.98
C GLU A 459 -23.06 4.84 10.22
N LEU A 460 -22.93 4.92 8.89
CA LEU A 460 -22.57 3.76 8.07
C LEU A 460 -21.17 3.23 8.39
N VAL A 461 -20.18 4.09 8.63
CA VAL A 461 -18.84 3.71 9.10
C VAL A 461 -18.93 2.83 10.34
N LYS A 462 -19.75 3.24 11.32
CA LYS A 462 -19.97 2.48 12.55
C LYS A 462 -20.75 1.18 12.31
N THR A 463 -21.84 1.25 11.54
CA THR A 463 -22.75 0.14 11.27
C THR A 463 -22.08 -0.98 10.48
N LEU A 464 -21.25 -0.62 9.51
CA LEU A 464 -20.48 -1.56 8.69
C LEU A 464 -19.20 -2.06 9.38
N GLY A 465 -18.86 -1.53 10.55
CA GLY A 465 -17.67 -1.97 11.31
C GLY A 465 -16.34 -1.52 10.69
N VAL A 466 -16.34 -0.40 9.96
CA VAL A 466 -15.10 0.19 9.42
C VAL A 466 -14.26 0.70 10.59
N SER A 467 -13.13 0.03 10.89
CA SER A 467 -12.27 0.42 12.02
C SER A 467 -11.52 1.73 11.74
N GLU A 468 -11.18 2.47 12.83
CA GLU A 468 -10.33 3.68 12.71
C GLU A 468 -9.01 3.38 12.02
N GLN A 469 -8.46 2.20 12.22
CA GLN A 469 -7.24 1.74 11.58
C GLN A 469 -7.40 1.51 10.07
N VAL A 470 -8.57 1.05 9.61
CA VAL A 470 -8.89 0.99 8.17
C VAL A 470 -9.01 2.39 7.60
N MET A 471 -9.61 3.33 8.32
CA MET A 471 -9.70 4.73 7.89
C MET A 471 -8.33 5.41 7.83
N LEU A 472 -7.47 5.20 8.82
CA LEU A 472 -6.09 5.68 8.83
C LEU A 472 -5.30 5.08 7.65
N SER A 473 -5.42 3.78 7.44
CA SER A 473 -4.78 3.05 6.35
C SER A 473 -5.23 3.57 4.98
N LEU A 474 -6.49 3.98 4.86
CA LEU A 474 -7.05 4.60 3.66
C LEU A 474 -6.51 6.00 3.41
N GLY A 475 -6.35 6.81 4.45
CA GLY A 475 -5.72 8.13 4.37
C GLY A 475 -4.29 8.02 3.86
N VAL A 476 -3.51 7.12 4.45
CA VAL A 476 -2.13 6.83 4.05
C VAL A 476 -2.04 6.28 2.62
N ALA A 477 -2.84 5.27 2.30
CA ALA A 477 -2.88 4.66 0.98
C ALA A 477 -3.38 5.63 -0.12
N GLY A 478 -4.03 6.73 0.25
CA GLY A 478 -4.63 7.71 -0.67
C GLY A 478 -3.76 8.87 -1.07
N GLY A 479 -2.61 9.05 -0.42
CA GLY A 479 -1.81 10.25 -0.61
C GLY A 479 -2.53 11.52 -0.12
N LEU A 480 -3.59 11.39 0.71
CA LEU A 480 -4.17 12.49 1.45
C LEU A 480 -3.21 12.88 2.57
N GLU A 481 -3.10 14.16 2.86
CA GLU A 481 -2.42 14.62 4.07
C GLU A 481 -3.15 14.00 5.27
N THR A 482 -2.59 12.92 5.79
CA THR A 482 -3.03 12.34 7.05
C THR A 482 -2.53 13.22 8.17
N ASP A 483 -3.31 13.32 9.23
CA ASP A 483 -2.91 14.04 10.43
C ASP A 483 -1.59 13.44 10.95
N GLU A 484 -0.54 14.24 10.98
CA GLU A 484 0.78 13.85 11.48
C GLU A 484 0.70 13.29 12.92
N SER A 485 -0.31 13.70 13.69
CA SER A 485 -0.57 13.23 15.05
C SER A 485 -0.78 11.72 15.13
N ALA A 486 -1.38 11.11 14.10
CA ALA A 486 -1.61 9.67 14.04
C ALA A 486 -0.30 8.86 13.93
N PHE A 487 0.68 9.36 13.16
CA PHE A 487 2.01 8.72 13.09
C PHE A 487 2.84 8.96 14.35
N LEU A 488 2.73 10.15 14.95
CA LEU A 488 3.38 10.43 16.23
C LEU A 488 2.84 9.52 17.35
N SER A 489 1.54 9.22 17.36
CA SER A 489 0.96 8.26 18.31
C SER A 489 1.45 6.82 18.13
N LEU A 490 1.98 6.48 16.95
CA LEU A 490 2.62 5.22 16.61
C LEU A 490 4.16 5.27 16.78
N ASN A 491 4.68 6.26 17.50
CA ASN A 491 6.09 6.46 17.79
C ASN A 491 6.99 6.73 16.57
N PHE A 492 6.44 7.14 15.44
CA PHE A 492 7.27 7.60 14.31
C PHE A 492 7.83 8.99 14.59
N THR A 493 9.12 9.17 14.32
CA THR A 493 9.80 10.47 14.49
C THR A 493 9.74 11.32 13.22
N ARG A 494 9.47 10.71 12.04
CA ARG A 494 9.38 11.34 10.72
C ARG A 494 8.06 11.04 10.02
N PRO A 495 6.93 11.62 10.47
CA PRO A 495 5.59 11.27 9.98
C PRO A 495 5.43 11.35 8.47
N LYS A 496 5.93 12.41 7.82
CA LYS A 496 5.85 12.61 6.35
C LYS A 496 6.60 11.55 5.56
N GLU A 497 7.78 11.16 6.05
CA GLU A 497 8.57 10.11 5.40
C GLU A 497 7.92 8.74 5.61
N ALA A 498 7.43 8.46 6.81
CA ALA A 498 6.69 7.25 7.13
C ALA A 498 5.44 7.10 6.23
N GLN A 499 4.66 8.17 6.08
CA GLN A 499 3.51 8.20 5.17
C GLN A 499 3.90 7.88 3.73
N LYS A 500 4.97 8.50 3.22
CA LYS A 500 5.45 8.28 1.86
C LYS A 500 5.91 6.85 1.63
N ARG A 501 6.66 6.26 2.58
CA ARG A 501 7.13 4.87 2.51
C ARG A 501 5.97 3.88 2.59
N LEU A 502 5.04 4.11 3.49
CA LEU A 502 3.86 3.29 3.63
C LEU A 502 2.99 3.34 2.37
N SER A 503 2.85 4.52 1.76
CA SER A 503 2.18 4.68 0.47
C SER A 503 2.88 3.89 -0.64
N ARG A 504 4.22 3.86 -0.70
CA ARG A 504 4.98 3.05 -1.65
C ARG A 504 4.80 1.55 -1.38
N LEU A 505 4.82 1.13 -0.13
CA LEU A 505 4.58 -0.26 0.26
C LEU A 505 3.21 -0.74 -0.22
N VAL A 506 2.19 0.14 -0.18
CA VAL A 506 0.81 -0.16 -0.61
C VAL A 506 0.63 -0.07 -2.13
N HIS A 507 1.18 0.97 -2.77
CA HIS A 507 0.90 1.27 -4.19
C HIS A 507 2.00 0.83 -5.16
N GLY A 508 3.19 0.48 -4.68
CA GLY A 508 4.33 0.25 -5.53
C GLY A 508 4.91 1.55 -6.13
N GLU A 509 5.84 1.42 -7.06
CA GLU A 509 6.31 2.56 -7.86
C GLU A 509 5.21 2.98 -8.86
N ALA A 510 5.06 4.28 -9.07
CA ALA A 510 3.94 4.96 -9.75
C ALA A 510 3.63 4.52 -11.20
N THR A 511 4.36 3.59 -11.78
CA THR A 511 4.21 3.12 -13.17
C THR A 511 3.24 1.95 -13.36
N VAL A 512 2.92 1.20 -12.30
CA VAL A 512 1.94 0.10 -12.37
C VAL A 512 1.12 0.15 -11.07
N GLY A 513 0.01 0.86 -11.07
CA GLY A 513 -0.90 0.92 -9.92
C GLY A 513 -1.42 -0.48 -9.57
N LEU A 514 -1.37 -0.83 -8.30
CA LEU A 514 -1.97 -2.07 -7.79
C LEU A 514 -3.47 -2.06 -8.08
N ARG A 515 -4.02 -3.19 -8.48
CA ARG A 515 -5.47 -3.36 -8.65
C ARG A 515 -6.17 -3.22 -7.29
N TRP A 516 -7.41 -2.74 -7.32
CA TRP A 516 -8.17 -2.46 -6.10
C TRP A 516 -8.21 -3.64 -5.10
N ARG A 517 -8.38 -4.86 -5.56
CA ARG A 517 -8.38 -6.08 -4.70
C ARG A 517 -7.03 -6.32 -4.00
N GLU A 518 -5.94 -6.00 -4.66
CA GLU A 518 -4.60 -6.05 -4.07
C GLU A 518 -4.44 -4.97 -2.99
N GLN A 519 -4.95 -3.76 -3.26
CA GLN A 519 -4.98 -2.67 -2.28
C GLN A 519 -5.81 -3.03 -1.05
N VAL A 520 -6.98 -3.65 -1.23
CA VAL A 520 -7.83 -4.10 -0.11
C VAL A 520 -7.16 -5.17 0.73
N ARG A 521 -6.48 -6.14 0.10
CA ARG A 521 -5.71 -7.14 0.84
C ARG A 521 -4.63 -6.49 1.70
N ILE A 522 -3.88 -5.57 1.12
CA ILE A 522 -2.87 -4.81 1.85
C ILE A 522 -3.51 -3.99 2.99
N MET A 523 -4.66 -3.38 2.77
CA MET A 523 -5.38 -2.63 3.81
C MET A 523 -5.84 -3.51 4.99
N LYS A 524 -6.18 -4.77 4.75
CA LYS A 524 -6.47 -5.75 5.83
C LYS A 524 -5.23 -6.07 6.68
N VAL A 525 -4.07 -6.07 6.05
CA VAL A 525 -2.77 -6.34 6.70
C VAL A 525 -2.21 -5.12 7.42
N LEU A 526 -2.49 -3.94 6.89
CA LEU A 526 -1.85 -2.69 7.32
C LEU A 526 -2.02 -2.36 8.81
N PRO A 527 -3.18 -2.56 9.46
CA PRO A 527 -3.34 -2.34 10.90
C PRO A 527 -2.43 -3.24 11.74
N SER A 528 -2.32 -4.51 11.39
CA SER A 528 -1.44 -5.46 12.07
C SER A 528 0.03 -5.11 11.85
N LEU A 529 0.38 -4.68 10.65
CA LEU A 529 1.72 -4.21 10.29
C LEU A 529 2.10 -2.94 11.05
N LEU A 530 1.25 -1.92 11.06
CA LEU A 530 1.48 -0.67 11.79
C LEU A 530 1.62 -0.91 13.30
N ASN A 531 0.77 -1.77 13.86
CA ASN A 531 0.87 -2.15 15.26
C ASN A 531 2.18 -2.90 15.56
N ALA A 532 2.61 -3.80 14.69
CA ALA A 532 3.88 -4.51 14.84
C ALA A 532 5.07 -3.55 14.78
N ILE A 533 5.06 -2.58 13.86
CA ILE A 533 6.11 -1.54 13.72
C ILE A 533 6.12 -0.61 14.94
N ALA A 534 4.95 -0.11 15.37
CA ALA A 534 4.84 0.80 16.52
C ALA A 534 5.34 0.19 17.84
N ARG A 535 5.41 -1.13 17.94
CA ARG A 535 5.93 -1.87 19.10
C ARG A 535 7.46 -1.98 19.11
N THR A 536 8.14 -1.58 18.05
CA THR A 536 9.60 -1.66 17.93
C THR A 536 10.29 -0.42 18.55
N PRO A 537 11.57 -0.53 18.93
CA PRO A 537 12.30 0.62 19.46
C PRO A 537 12.56 1.74 18.45
N ASP A 538 12.59 1.43 17.16
CA ASP A 538 12.78 2.40 16.05
C ASP A 538 11.82 2.09 14.89
N PRO A 539 10.59 2.63 14.95
CA PRO A 539 9.59 2.43 13.90
C PRO A 539 10.00 2.95 12.51
N ASP A 540 10.74 4.05 12.44
CA ASP A 540 11.19 4.63 11.17
C ASP A 540 12.16 3.71 10.44
N SER A 541 13.17 3.17 11.14
CA SER A 541 14.11 2.19 10.59
C SER A 541 13.42 0.86 10.25
N ALA A 542 12.48 0.42 11.10
CA ALA A 542 11.70 -0.80 10.85
C ALA A 542 10.95 -0.71 9.52
N LEU A 543 10.22 0.38 9.29
CA LEU A 543 9.45 0.58 8.05
C LEU A 543 10.36 0.67 6.82
N MET A 544 11.49 1.40 6.93
CA MET A 544 12.44 1.58 5.84
C MET A 544 13.05 0.24 5.39
N ARG A 545 13.51 -0.58 6.32
CA ARG A 545 14.17 -1.86 6.00
C ARG A 545 13.18 -2.93 5.58
N LEU A 546 11.97 -2.91 6.15
CA LEU A 546 10.89 -3.80 5.75
C LEU A 546 10.47 -3.58 4.30
N GLU A 547 10.40 -2.34 3.83
CA GLU A 547 10.12 -2.01 2.43
C GLU A 547 11.09 -2.75 1.49
N GLY A 548 12.40 -2.71 1.78
CA GLY A 548 13.42 -3.41 1.01
C GLY A 548 13.30 -4.94 1.03
N ILE A 549 12.96 -5.52 2.18
CA ILE A 549 12.78 -6.98 2.32
C ILE A 549 11.55 -7.45 1.55
N VAL A 550 10.43 -6.73 1.65
CA VAL A 550 9.19 -7.06 0.93
C VAL A 550 9.41 -6.97 -0.58
N ASP A 551 10.15 -5.99 -1.05
CA ASP A 551 10.50 -5.87 -2.48
C ASP A 551 11.35 -7.03 -2.99
N ALA A 552 12.27 -7.52 -2.16
CA ALA A 552 13.13 -8.66 -2.50
C ALA A 552 12.39 -10.01 -2.49
N LEU A 553 11.38 -10.17 -1.64
CA LEU A 553 10.60 -11.41 -1.52
C LEU A 553 9.67 -11.69 -2.72
N GLY A 554 9.33 -10.69 -3.55
CA GLY A 554 8.52 -10.86 -4.75
C GLY A 554 7.18 -10.14 -4.72
N PRO A 555 6.07 -10.72 -5.22
CA PRO A 555 4.79 -10.01 -5.27
C PRO A 555 4.34 -9.56 -3.88
N ARG A 556 4.39 -8.25 -3.62
CA ARG A 556 4.15 -7.61 -2.32
C ARG A 556 2.88 -8.10 -1.62
N HIS A 557 1.79 -8.26 -2.37
CA HIS A 557 0.51 -8.71 -1.82
C HIS A 557 0.57 -10.13 -1.23
N SER A 558 1.26 -11.07 -1.91
CA SER A 558 1.40 -12.45 -1.41
C SER A 558 2.28 -12.51 -0.15
N VAL A 559 3.34 -11.71 -0.12
CA VAL A 559 4.24 -11.61 1.02
C VAL A 559 3.52 -11.02 2.24
N LEU A 560 2.81 -9.93 2.04
CA LEU A 560 2.08 -9.24 3.10
C LEU A 560 0.91 -10.09 3.64
N ASP A 561 0.19 -10.81 2.77
CA ASP A 561 -0.85 -11.76 3.17
C ASP A 561 -0.27 -12.91 4.02
N SER A 562 0.89 -13.46 3.63
CA SER A 562 1.58 -14.50 4.40
C SER A 562 2.04 -14.00 5.76
N LEU A 563 2.58 -12.79 5.83
CA LEU A 563 2.99 -12.16 7.08
C LEU A 563 1.79 -11.82 7.98
N ALA A 564 0.68 -11.38 7.41
CA ALA A 564 -0.52 -11.06 8.18
C ALA A 564 -1.17 -12.30 8.79
N SER A 565 -1.07 -13.44 8.11
CA SER A 565 -1.57 -14.73 8.63
C SER A 565 -0.70 -15.29 9.77
N ASN A 566 0.55 -14.81 9.89
CA ASN A 566 1.49 -15.21 10.94
C ASN A 566 1.99 -13.99 11.73
N LEU A 567 1.21 -13.60 12.75
CA LEU A 567 1.51 -12.43 13.57
C LEU A 567 2.89 -12.49 14.27
N LEU A 568 3.35 -13.70 14.66
CA LEU A 568 4.67 -13.86 15.27
C LEU A 568 5.79 -13.62 14.25
N ALA A 569 5.66 -14.13 13.03
CA ALA A 569 6.61 -13.86 11.95
C ALA A 569 6.65 -12.36 11.60
N LEU A 570 5.48 -11.70 11.54
CA LEU A 570 5.39 -10.27 11.29
C LEU A 570 6.10 -9.46 12.39
N ARG A 571 5.85 -9.76 13.67
CA ARG A 571 6.50 -9.11 14.81
C ARG A 571 8.01 -9.37 14.84
N ALA A 572 8.45 -10.59 14.54
CA ALA A 572 9.86 -10.93 14.47
C ALA A 572 10.56 -10.15 13.33
N LEU A 573 9.95 -10.10 12.15
CA LEU A 573 10.50 -9.37 11.02
C LEU A 573 10.60 -7.86 11.29
N THR A 574 9.54 -7.26 11.82
CA THR A 574 9.54 -5.82 12.15
C THR A 574 10.51 -5.49 13.28
N LEU A 575 10.64 -6.36 14.28
CA LEU A 575 11.61 -6.19 15.36
C LEU A 575 13.05 -6.24 14.84
N VAL A 576 13.40 -7.26 14.04
CA VAL A 576 14.73 -7.37 13.45
C VAL A 576 14.99 -6.21 12.49
N ALA A 577 13.99 -5.78 11.72
CA ALA A 577 14.09 -4.62 10.84
C ALA A 577 14.35 -3.31 11.62
N SER A 578 13.81 -3.18 12.83
CA SER A 578 14.13 -2.06 13.73
C SER A 578 15.57 -2.09 14.24
N ILE A 579 16.08 -3.28 14.61
CA ILE A 579 17.29 -3.42 15.39
C ILE A 579 18.54 -3.66 14.54
N SER A 580 18.46 -4.54 13.54
CA SER A 580 19.64 -5.07 12.84
C SER A 580 19.63 -4.79 11.34
N GLU A 581 20.40 -3.81 10.92
CA GLU A 581 20.63 -3.56 9.49
C GLU A 581 21.37 -4.73 8.80
N PRO A 582 22.42 -5.36 9.39
CA PRO A 582 23.10 -6.48 8.75
C PRO A 582 22.20 -7.68 8.48
N LEU A 583 21.31 -8.03 9.41
CA LEU A 583 20.35 -9.12 9.18
C LEU A 583 19.34 -8.76 8.07
N CYS A 584 18.91 -7.50 8.01
CA CYS A 584 18.04 -7.04 6.94
C CYS A 584 18.73 -7.06 5.57
N GLN A 585 20.01 -6.68 5.50
CA GLN A 585 20.78 -6.76 4.25
C GLN A 585 20.93 -8.22 3.78
N LEU A 586 21.19 -9.16 4.69
CA LEU A 586 21.21 -10.58 4.37
C LEU A 586 19.85 -11.06 3.89
N ALA A 587 18.77 -10.71 4.58
CA ALA A 587 17.40 -11.07 4.21
C ALA A 587 16.97 -10.47 2.87
N THR A 588 17.43 -9.27 2.52
CA THR A 588 17.14 -8.63 1.23
C THR A 588 17.90 -9.29 0.08
N ARG A 589 19.16 -9.70 0.31
CA ARG A 589 19.97 -10.41 -0.71
C ARG A 589 19.52 -11.85 -0.93
N HIS A 590 19.10 -12.50 0.14
CA HIS A 590 18.75 -13.90 0.20
C HIS A 590 17.38 -14.11 0.85
N PRO A 591 16.29 -13.67 0.20
CA PRO A 591 14.94 -13.75 0.76
C PRO A 591 14.49 -15.19 1.00
N GLU A 592 15.05 -16.18 0.28
CA GLU A 592 14.81 -17.61 0.48
C GLU A 592 15.20 -18.11 1.88
N TRP A 593 16.13 -17.45 2.58
CA TRP A 593 16.53 -17.83 3.94
C TRP A 593 15.50 -17.45 5.01
N LEU A 594 14.48 -16.67 4.66
CA LEU A 594 13.36 -16.32 5.55
C LEU A 594 12.32 -17.46 5.66
N GLU A 595 12.52 -18.58 4.99
CA GLU A 595 11.62 -19.73 5.06
C GLU A 595 11.39 -20.19 6.51
N ALA A 596 12.45 -20.26 7.34
CA ALA A 596 12.36 -20.63 8.75
C ALA A 596 11.49 -19.64 9.57
N LEU A 597 11.48 -18.35 9.20
CA LEU A 597 10.61 -17.35 9.80
C LEU A 597 9.13 -17.59 9.43
N LEU A 598 8.87 -17.85 8.15
CA LEU A 598 7.52 -18.02 7.63
C LEU A 598 6.91 -19.36 8.07
N SER A 599 7.72 -20.41 8.19
CA SER A 599 7.29 -21.74 8.69
C SER A 599 7.18 -21.84 10.22
N GLY A 600 7.69 -20.83 10.96
CA GLY A 600 7.67 -20.82 12.43
C GLY A 600 8.74 -21.69 13.09
N THR A 601 9.80 -22.09 12.36
CA THR A 601 10.88 -22.98 12.84
C THR A 601 12.14 -22.24 13.28
N LEU A 602 12.05 -20.92 13.53
CA LEU A 602 13.23 -20.10 13.95
C LEU A 602 13.98 -20.60 15.19
N ALA A 603 13.29 -21.27 16.11
CA ALA A 603 13.90 -21.84 17.32
C ALA A 603 14.49 -23.24 17.11
N GLU A 604 14.35 -23.83 15.93
CA GLU A 604 14.87 -25.15 15.61
C GLU A 604 16.27 -25.03 15.02
N ILE A 605 17.26 -25.63 15.68
CA ILE A 605 18.62 -25.69 15.18
C ILE A 605 18.80 -27.07 14.56
N PRO A 606 19.14 -27.17 13.26
CA PRO A 606 19.43 -28.45 12.62
C PRO A 606 20.62 -29.16 13.30
N ASP A 607 20.62 -30.47 13.35
CA ASP A 607 21.73 -31.22 13.92
C ASP A 607 23.02 -31.09 13.08
N GLU A 608 24.17 -31.26 13.75
CA GLU A 608 25.48 -31.04 13.13
C GLU A 608 25.73 -31.94 11.89
N GLU A 609 25.18 -33.16 11.87
CA GLU A 609 25.35 -34.11 10.78
C GLU A 609 24.55 -33.67 9.56
N SER A 610 23.33 -33.19 9.74
CA SER A 610 22.51 -32.63 8.68
C SER A 610 23.15 -31.40 8.06
N ILE A 611 23.65 -30.46 8.87
CA ILE A 611 24.37 -29.28 8.37
C ILE A 611 25.61 -29.70 7.59
N ARG A 612 26.40 -30.62 8.12
CA ARG A 612 27.63 -31.14 7.46
C ARG A 612 27.34 -31.77 6.11
N LYS A 613 26.29 -32.59 6.04
CA LYS A 613 25.89 -33.28 4.80
C LYS A 613 25.47 -32.30 3.72
N GLU A 614 24.71 -31.27 4.12
CA GLU A 614 24.22 -30.22 3.21
C GLU A 614 25.41 -29.39 2.68
N VAL A 615 26.29 -28.93 3.56
CA VAL A 615 27.50 -28.17 3.19
C VAL A 615 28.41 -29.01 2.25
N SER A 616 28.67 -30.24 2.61
CA SER A 616 29.53 -31.14 1.80
C SER A 616 28.96 -31.42 0.40
N SER A 617 27.66 -31.66 0.31
CA SER A 617 26.97 -31.88 -0.97
C SER A 617 27.07 -30.63 -1.86
N SER A 618 26.89 -29.44 -1.29
CA SER A 618 26.91 -28.20 -2.06
C SER A 618 28.31 -27.82 -2.53
N ILE A 619 29.33 -28.00 -1.68
CA ILE A 619 30.73 -27.81 -2.08
C ILE A 619 31.08 -28.75 -3.22
N SER A 620 30.65 -30.02 -3.14
CA SER A 620 30.89 -31.02 -4.19
C SER A 620 30.18 -30.65 -5.49
N SER A 621 28.93 -30.15 -5.42
CA SER A 621 28.18 -29.68 -6.59
C SER A 621 28.80 -28.42 -7.21
N ALA A 622 29.27 -27.49 -6.40
CA ALA A 622 29.96 -26.29 -6.87
C ALA A 622 31.28 -26.66 -7.60
N SER A 623 32.00 -27.64 -7.10
CA SER A 623 33.23 -28.12 -7.68
C SER A 623 33.01 -28.85 -9.04
N THR A 624 31.93 -29.63 -9.18
CA THR A 624 31.68 -30.43 -10.40
C THR A 624 31.17 -29.65 -11.60
N ASN A 625 30.52 -28.50 -11.37
CA ASN A 625 29.89 -27.72 -12.42
C ASN A 625 30.88 -26.93 -13.33
N PHE A 626 32.12 -26.76 -12.95
CA PHE A 626 33.12 -25.92 -13.66
C PHE A 626 34.33 -26.65 -14.26
N GLY A 627 34.39 -27.93 -14.19
CA GLY A 627 35.13 -28.99 -14.89
C GLY A 627 36.60 -28.79 -15.28
N TRP A 628 37.09 -27.66 -15.76
CA TRP A 628 38.45 -27.42 -16.27
C TRP A 628 39.05 -26.05 -15.93
N ASP A 629 38.30 -25.18 -15.27
CA ASP A 629 38.74 -23.84 -14.93
C ASP A 629 38.89 -23.73 -13.40
N GLU A 630 40.13 -23.97 -12.91
CA GLU A 630 40.44 -23.94 -11.47
C GLU A 630 40.09 -22.63 -10.77
N GLY A 631 40.14 -21.49 -11.46
CA GLY A 631 39.74 -20.19 -10.93
C GLY A 631 38.24 -20.08 -10.66
N LYS A 632 37.42 -20.53 -11.61
CA LYS A 632 35.95 -20.52 -11.46
C LYS A 632 35.47 -21.55 -10.45
N GLU A 633 36.15 -22.72 -10.36
CA GLU A 633 35.88 -23.69 -9.31
C GLU A 633 36.15 -23.12 -7.92
N TRP A 634 37.28 -22.42 -7.73
CA TRP A 634 37.63 -21.76 -6.47
C TRP A 634 36.57 -20.77 -6.04
N ASP A 635 36.20 -19.85 -6.95
CA ASP A 635 35.17 -18.83 -6.67
C ASP A 635 33.80 -19.43 -6.35
N ALA A 636 33.42 -20.50 -7.03
CA ALA A 636 32.17 -21.18 -6.79
C ALA A 636 32.12 -21.85 -5.40
N VAL A 637 33.20 -22.51 -5.00
CA VAL A 637 33.29 -23.10 -3.68
C VAL A 637 33.35 -22.02 -2.57
N ALA A 638 34.13 -20.97 -2.78
CA ALA A 638 34.20 -19.87 -1.85
C ALA A 638 32.82 -19.22 -1.64
N ARG A 639 32.04 -19.01 -2.71
CA ARG A 639 30.66 -18.56 -2.63
C ARG A 639 29.76 -19.54 -1.90
N ALA A 640 29.84 -20.84 -2.18
CA ALA A 640 29.04 -21.85 -1.50
C ALA A 640 29.27 -21.83 0.03
N VAL A 641 30.54 -21.79 0.47
CA VAL A 641 30.87 -21.73 1.90
C VAL A 641 30.33 -20.48 2.58
N ARG A 642 30.37 -19.32 1.90
CA ARG A 642 29.78 -18.04 2.40
C ARG A 642 28.27 -18.11 2.46
N TRP A 643 27.67 -18.64 1.39
CA TRP A 643 26.22 -18.81 1.33
C TRP A 643 25.69 -19.62 2.52
N PHE A 644 26.38 -20.71 2.88
CA PHE A 644 26.01 -21.50 4.05
C PHE A 644 26.19 -20.78 5.38
N LYS A 645 27.26 -19.99 5.53
CA LYS A 645 27.38 -19.16 6.74
C LYS A 645 26.17 -18.24 6.91
N GLY A 646 25.76 -17.54 5.82
CA GLY A 646 24.60 -16.67 5.83
C GLY A 646 23.30 -17.40 6.10
N LYS A 647 23.07 -18.51 5.40
CA LYS A 647 21.87 -19.35 5.52
C LYS A 647 21.60 -19.80 6.95
N PHE A 648 22.64 -20.22 7.68
CA PHE A 648 22.48 -20.65 9.07
C PHE A 648 22.58 -19.51 10.07
N ALA A 649 23.36 -18.46 9.78
CA ALA A 649 23.48 -17.32 10.69
C ALA A 649 22.23 -16.45 10.74
N LEU A 650 21.49 -16.31 9.62
CA LEU A 650 20.29 -15.47 9.57
C LEU A 650 19.19 -15.94 10.54
N PRO A 651 18.75 -17.21 10.53
CA PRO A 651 17.76 -17.70 11.50
C PRO A 651 18.24 -17.59 12.95
N LEU A 652 19.52 -17.88 13.22
CA LEU A 652 20.12 -17.72 14.56
C LEU A 652 20.11 -16.26 15.01
N GLY A 653 20.36 -15.31 14.12
CA GLY A 653 20.26 -13.89 14.39
C GLY A 653 18.84 -13.46 14.74
N PHE A 654 17.86 -13.91 13.96
CA PHE A 654 16.44 -13.68 14.26
C PHE A 654 16.06 -14.29 15.61
N ALA A 655 16.42 -15.55 15.87
CA ALA A 655 16.13 -16.22 17.14
C ALA A 655 16.78 -15.51 18.34
N SER A 656 18.00 -14.99 18.15
CA SER A 656 18.74 -14.23 19.18
C SER A 656 18.07 -12.90 19.48
N VAL A 657 17.78 -12.08 18.46
CA VAL A 657 17.14 -10.76 18.61
C VAL A 657 15.72 -10.88 19.15
N CYS A 658 14.98 -11.88 18.70
CA CYS A 658 13.64 -12.18 19.18
C CYS A 658 13.61 -12.90 20.54
N ARG A 659 14.75 -13.21 21.12
CA ARG A 659 14.92 -13.93 22.40
C ARG A 659 14.25 -15.31 22.41
N LEU A 660 14.20 -15.98 21.28
CA LEU A 660 13.67 -17.34 21.16
C LEU A 660 14.65 -18.42 21.61
N LEU A 661 15.96 -18.12 21.57
CA LEU A 661 17.03 -19.00 21.99
C LEU A 661 17.95 -18.32 23.02
N PRO A 662 18.46 -19.05 24.03
CA PRO A 662 19.46 -18.54 24.94
C PRO A 662 20.76 -18.18 24.20
N SER A 663 21.53 -17.17 24.70
CA SER A 663 22.79 -16.75 24.08
C SER A 663 23.79 -17.89 23.95
N GLU A 664 23.93 -18.72 25.00
CA GLU A 664 24.82 -19.90 24.99
C GLU A 664 24.49 -20.83 23.79
N THR A 665 23.20 -21.08 23.53
CA THR A 665 22.77 -21.94 22.44
C THR A 665 23.15 -21.35 21.08
N VAL A 666 22.96 -20.06 20.90
CA VAL A 666 23.28 -19.35 19.64
C VAL A 666 24.79 -19.32 19.43
N GLU A 667 25.58 -18.97 20.46
CA GLU A 667 27.05 -18.90 20.39
C GLU A 667 27.68 -20.26 20.11
N ARG A 668 27.16 -21.33 20.75
CA ARG A 668 27.58 -22.70 20.49
C ARG A 668 27.23 -23.11 19.04
N ALA A 669 26.03 -22.80 18.54
CA ALA A 669 25.63 -23.10 17.16
C ALA A 669 26.52 -22.40 16.14
N LEU A 670 26.87 -21.11 16.38
CA LEU A 670 27.80 -20.37 15.51
C LEU A 670 29.21 -20.98 15.55
N SER A 671 29.68 -21.45 16.74
CA SER A 671 30.98 -22.09 16.86
C SER A 671 31.03 -23.44 16.15
N LYS A 672 29.98 -24.25 16.23
CA LYS A 672 29.84 -25.51 15.51
C LYS A 672 29.72 -25.31 14.00
N LEU A 673 29.02 -24.28 13.56
CA LEU A 673 28.99 -23.89 12.16
C LEU A 673 30.38 -23.57 11.63
N ALA A 674 31.20 -22.85 12.40
CA ALA A 674 32.61 -22.59 12.05
C ALA A 674 33.45 -23.88 11.97
N ASP A 675 33.29 -24.82 12.93
CA ASP A 675 33.92 -26.14 12.89
C ASP A 675 33.61 -26.90 11.61
N ILE A 676 32.31 -26.89 11.18
CA ILE A 676 31.85 -27.58 9.99
C ILE A 676 32.41 -26.90 8.73
N LEU A 677 32.25 -25.57 8.60
CA LEU A 677 32.70 -24.85 7.40
C LEU A 677 34.22 -24.93 7.21
N VAL A 678 34.99 -24.81 8.28
CA VAL A 678 36.47 -24.99 8.24
C VAL A 678 36.78 -26.45 7.84
N GLY A 679 36.15 -27.42 8.49
CA GLY A 679 36.37 -28.85 8.21
C GLY A 679 36.04 -29.25 6.78
N GLU A 680 34.92 -28.82 6.24
CA GLU A 680 34.54 -29.16 4.83
C GLU A 680 35.44 -28.42 3.82
N SER A 681 35.81 -27.16 4.11
CA SER A 681 36.79 -26.42 3.30
C SER A 681 38.14 -27.15 3.24
N MET A 682 38.60 -27.69 4.38
CA MET A 682 39.82 -28.51 4.43
C MET A 682 39.70 -29.84 3.68
N ARG A 683 38.53 -30.45 3.64
CA ARG A 683 38.28 -31.67 2.87
C ARG A 683 38.34 -31.43 1.38
N TRP A 684 37.78 -30.30 0.93
CA TRP A 684 37.79 -29.93 -0.48
C TRP A 684 39.17 -29.56 -1.00
N LEU A 685 39.97 -28.85 -0.19
CA LEU A 685 41.34 -28.51 -0.53
C LEU A 685 42.18 -29.81 -0.74
N LYS A 686 42.80 -29.95 -1.92
CA LYS A 686 43.62 -31.14 -2.26
C LYS A 686 44.87 -31.19 -1.37
N LYS A 687 44.90 -32.19 -0.53
CA LYS A 687 46.09 -32.47 0.31
C LYS A 687 47.10 -33.29 -0.45
N PRO A 688 48.41 -32.92 -0.45
CA PRO A 688 49.47 -33.79 -0.92
C PRO A 688 49.50 -35.08 -0.10
N THR A 689 49.90 -36.18 -0.77
CA THR A 689 50.01 -37.52 -0.16
C THR A 689 50.94 -37.45 1.05
N GLY A 690 50.48 -37.90 2.20
CA GLY A 690 51.26 -37.92 3.46
C GLY A 690 51.15 -36.68 4.33
N LEU A 691 50.44 -35.59 3.91
CA LEU A 691 50.24 -34.42 4.75
C LEU A 691 49.01 -34.64 5.65
N LYS A 692 49.23 -34.56 6.97
CA LYS A 692 48.16 -34.51 7.96
C LYS A 692 48.18 -33.13 8.62
N ILE A 693 47.01 -32.53 8.79
CA ILE A 693 46.83 -31.21 9.41
C ILE A 693 45.74 -31.29 10.45
N ALA A 694 45.97 -30.64 11.60
CA ALA A 694 44.98 -30.42 12.64
C ALA A 694 44.82 -28.91 12.90
N VAL A 695 43.59 -28.48 13.12
CA VAL A 695 43.20 -27.10 13.40
C VAL A 695 42.74 -27.00 14.84
N PHE A 696 43.26 -26.00 15.53
CA PHE A 696 42.92 -25.69 16.94
C PHE A 696 42.22 -24.35 17.01
N ALA A 697 41.01 -24.35 17.55
CA ALA A 697 40.26 -23.16 17.90
C ALA A 697 40.79 -22.57 19.21
N LEU A 698 40.91 -21.26 19.27
CA LEU A 698 41.34 -20.47 20.42
C LEU A 698 40.33 -19.36 20.69
N GLY A 699 40.56 -18.59 21.73
CA GLY A 699 39.71 -17.45 22.07
C GLY A 699 38.23 -17.81 22.20
N GLY A 700 37.33 -16.98 21.62
CA GLY A 700 35.89 -17.21 21.67
C GLY A 700 35.44 -18.44 20.86
N TRP A 701 36.15 -18.78 19.78
CA TRP A 701 35.88 -20.02 19.03
C TRP A 701 36.25 -21.26 19.84
N GLY A 702 37.42 -21.20 20.54
CA GLY A 702 37.87 -22.31 21.40
C GLY A 702 36.94 -22.57 22.57
N SER A 703 36.40 -21.52 23.20
CA SER A 703 35.44 -21.65 24.29
C SER A 703 34.00 -21.95 23.87
N GLU A 704 33.72 -22.11 22.56
CA GLU A 704 32.38 -22.26 21.97
C GLU A 704 31.46 -21.05 22.24
N GLU A 705 32.03 -19.86 22.23
CA GLU A 705 31.38 -18.58 22.52
C GLU A 705 31.51 -17.60 21.35
N LEU A 706 31.42 -18.11 20.11
CA LEU A 706 31.56 -17.31 18.90
C LEU A 706 30.34 -16.44 18.71
N HIS A 707 30.53 -15.19 18.26
CA HIS A 707 29.44 -14.30 17.85
C HIS A 707 29.55 -13.97 16.36
N PHE A 708 28.47 -13.40 15.79
CA PHE A 708 28.46 -12.99 14.39
C PHE A 708 29.54 -11.92 14.12
N GLY A 709 30.27 -12.03 13.03
CA GLY A 709 31.37 -11.11 12.71
C GLY A 709 32.69 -11.37 13.43
N SER A 710 32.78 -12.39 14.31
CA SER A 710 34.06 -12.76 14.96
C SER A 710 35.10 -13.26 13.95
N ASP A 711 36.35 -12.85 14.14
CA ASP A 711 37.49 -13.55 13.58
C ASP A 711 37.68 -14.90 14.29
N LEU A 712 38.28 -15.86 13.63
CA LEU A 712 38.62 -17.15 14.19
C LEU A 712 40.09 -17.13 14.66
N ASP A 713 40.30 -17.09 15.98
CA ASP A 713 41.63 -17.30 16.60
C ASP A 713 42.03 -18.75 16.40
N VAL A 714 43.14 -19.01 15.65
CA VAL A 714 43.46 -20.34 15.14
C VAL A 714 44.95 -20.65 15.22
N ALA A 715 45.27 -21.91 15.51
CA ALA A 715 46.59 -22.46 15.36
C ALA A 715 46.54 -23.79 14.57
N PHE A 716 47.62 -24.13 13.90
CA PHE A 716 47.74 -25.34 13.07
C PHE A 716 48.89 -26.21 13.51
N ALA A 717 48.65 -27.53 13.51
CA ALA A 717 49.71 -28.53 13.59
C ALA A 717 49.72 -29.39 12.33
N HIS A 718 50.90 -29.90 11.95
CA HIS A 718 51.03 -30.80 10.79
C HIS A 718 51.98 -31.93 11.05
N GLU A 719 51.82 -33.03 10.29
CA GLU A 719 52.78 -34.08 10.02
C GLU A 719 52.96 -34.15 8.49
N GLY A 720 54.21 -34.23 8.03
CA GLY A 720 54.58 -34.23 6.63
C GLY A 720 55.46 -33.06 6.24
N GLU A 721 55.54 -32.74 4.95
CA GLU A 721 56.45 -31.69 4.48
C GLU A 721 55.91 -30.27 4.84
N HIS A 722 56.78 -29.51 5.46
CA HIS A 722 56.44 -28.16 5.99
C HIS A 722 55.95 -27.20 4.90
N SER A 723 56.61 -27.20 3.73
CA SER A 723 56.23 -26.35 2.59
C SER A 723 54.79 -26.58 2.12
N PHE A 724 54.35 -27.83 2.11
CA PHE A 724 52.99 -28.21 1.77
C PHE A 724 51.97 -27.75 2.85
N ALA A 725 52.34 -27.85 4.12
CA ALA A 725 51.50 -27.37 5.21
C ALA A 725 51.31 -25.85 5.15
N GLU A 726 52.37 -25.11 4.90
CA GLU A 726 52.36 -23.66 4.75
C GLU A 726 51.45 -23.22 3.58
N ARG A 727 51.59 -23.90 2.42
CA ARG A 727 50.76 -23.62 1.27
C ARG A 727 49.29 -23.93 1.56
N PHE A 728 48.97 -25.03 2.17
CA PHE A 728 47.63 -25.44 2.53
C PHE A 728 46.94 -24.45 3.47
N VAL A 729 47.67 -23.95 4.49
CA VAL A 729 47.11 -22.94 5.41
C VAL A 729 46.88 -21.62 4.70
N ARG A 730 47.73 -21.19 3.75
CA ARG A 730 47.49 -19.99 2.94
C ARG A 730 46.25 -20.13 2.06
N GLU A 731 46.08 -21.29 1.40
CA GLU A 731 44.90 -21.56 0.57
C GLU A 731 43.62 -21.58 1.42
N LEU A 732 43.62 -22.22 2.58
CA LEU A 732 42.48 -22.21 3.50
C LEU A 732 42.13 -20.80 3.99
N ARG A 733 43.18 -20.00 4.33
CA ARG A 733 43.01 -18.59 4.74
C ARG A 733 42.41 -17.74 3.63
N SER A 734 42.84 -17.94 2.36
CA SER A 734 42.30 -17.25 1.19
C SER A 734 40.84 -17.66 0.93
N LEU A 735 40.56 -18.96 0.93
CA LEU A 735 39.23 -19.50 0.68
C LEU A 735 38.18 -18.94 1.67
N LEU A 736 38.51 -18.81 2.94
CA LEU A 736 37.60 -18.34 3.99
C LEU A 736 37.62 -16.83 4.17
N GLY A 737 38.75 -16.14 3.91
CA GLY A 737 38.99 -14.76 4.31
C GLY A 737 39.03 -13.73 3.21
N ASP A 738 39.17 -14.12 1.93
CA ASP A 738 39.24 -13.16 0.84
C ASP A 738 37.88 -12.49 0.61
N LEU A 739 37.91 -11.16 0.42
CA LEU A 739 36.70 -10.35 0.23
C LEU A 739 36.20 -10.52 -1.20
N THR A 740 34.92 -10.81 -1.35
CA THR A 740 34.21 -10.87 -2.63
C THR A 740 32.93 -10.00 -2.54
N GLU A 741 32.13 -9.99 -3.61
CA GLU A 741 30.82 -9.29 -3.64
C GLU A 741 29.91 -9.73 -2.49
N ASP A 742 29.97 -11.00 -2.06
CA ASP A 742 29.18 -11.55 -0.95
C ASP A 742 29.88 -11.44 0.42
N GLY A 743 30.97 -10.68 0.52
CA GLY A 743 31.77 -10.54 1.73
C GLY A 743 32.80 -11.67 1.89
N PHE A 744 33.08 -12.09 3.12
CA PHE A 744 33.99 -13.19 3.48
C PHE A 744 33.32 -14.16 4.46
N THR A 745 33.80 -15.40 4.51
CA THR A 745 33.30 -16.37 5.48
C THR A 745 33.85 -16.11 6.86
N TYR A 746 35.17 -16.26 7.08
CA TYR A 746 35.86 -15.96 8.32
C TYR A 746 37.26 -15.46 8.05
N ARG A 747 37.73 -14.45 8.83
CA ARG A 747 39.12 -14.08 8.91
C ARG A 747 39.81 -14.99 9.90
N LEU A 748 40.93 -15.61 9.49
CA LEU A 748 41.74 -16.45 10.38
C LEU A 748 42.79 -15.61 11.07
N ASP A 749 42.70 -15.51 12.40
CA ASP A 749 43.71 -14.82 13.23
C ASP A 749 44.74 -15.84 13.76
N LEU A 750 45.96 -15.70 13.28
CA LEU A 750 47.05 -16.61 13.53
C LEU A 750 48.03 -16.07 14.60
N ARG A 751 47.70 -14.96 15.28
CA ARG A 751 48.61 -14.33 16.24
C ARG A 751 48.92 -15.19 17.46
N LEU A 752 48.02 -16.09 17.84
CA LEU A 752 48.14 -16.94 19.03
C LEU A 752 48.82 -18.31 18.73
N ARG A 753 49.48 -18.47 17.58
CA ARG A 753 50.22 -19.68 17.24
C ARG A 753 51.56 -19.76 17.95
N PRO A 754 52.15 -20.98 18.15
CA PRO A 754 53.41 -21.19 18.90
C PRO A 754 54.58 -20.35 18.41
N THR A 755 54.69 -20.08 17.12
CA THR A 755 55.80 -19.33 16.50
C THR A 755 55.63 -17.82 16.52
N GLY A 756 54.52 -17.28 17.11
CA GLY A 756 54.18 -15.85 17.11
C GLY A 756 53.92 -15.29 15.73
N GLN A 757 53.89 -13.97 15.58
CA GLN A 757 53.46 -13.30 14.33
C GLN A 757 54.45 -13.48 13.16
N GLU A 758 55.74 -13.61 13.42
CA GLU A 758 56.82 -13.72 12.41
C GLU A 758 57.14 -15.16 12.01
N GLY A 759 56.61 -16.17 12.72
CA GLY A 759 56.92 -17.56 12.49
C GLY A 759 56.05 -18.25 11.42
N SER A 760 56.28 -19.55 11.21
CA SER A 760 55.53 -20.36 10.28
C SER A 760 54.02 -20.42 10.59
N LEU A 761 53.18 -20.54 9.56
CA LEU A 761 51.72 -20.59 9.70
C LEU A 761 51.24 -21.90 10.34
N SER A 762 52.02 -22.97 10.23
CA SER A 762 51.74 -24.26 10.83
C SER A 762 53.04 -24.85 11.44
N SER A 763 52.95 -25.48 12.59
CA SER A 763 54.07 -26.09 13.27
C SER A 763 53.94 -27.63 13.24
N ASP A 764 55.05 -28.36 13.08
CA ASP A 764 55.04 -29.81 13.22
C ASP A 764 54.85 -30.24 14.68
N LEU A 765 54.52 -31.50 14.90
CA LEU A 765 54.28 -32.02 16.23
C LEU A 765 55.52 -31.90 17.16
N LYS A 766 56.72 -31.99 16.60
CA LYS A 766 57.96 -31.84 17.33
C LYS A 766 58.15 -30.41 17.78
N ALA A 767 57.91 -29.44 16.89
CA ALA A 767 57.96 -28.02 17.21
C ALA A 767 56.91 -27.62 18.27
N TRP A 768 55.71 -28.19 18.23
CA TRP A 768 54.66 -27.98 19.25
C TRP A 768 55.18 -28.50 20.63
N ARG A 769 55.82 -29.66 20.65
CA ARG A 769 56.37 -30.23 21.88
C ARG A 769 57.52 -29.37 22.41
N GLU A 770 58.51 -29.07 21.56
CA GLU A 770 59.65 -28.25 21.94
C GLU A 770 59.20 -26.86 22.44
N PHE A 771 58.23 -26.27 21.79
CA PHE A 771 57.67 -24.99 22.21
C PHE A 771 57.01 -25.12 23.59
N ALA A 772 56.15 -26.09 23.80
CA ALA A 772 55.47 -26.31 25.07
C ALA A 772 56.45 -26.59 26.22
N GLU A 773 57.56 -27.30 25.97
CA GLU A 773 58.54 -27.71 27.01
C GLU A 773 59.65 -26.71 27.24
N GLN A 774 60.14 -26.03 26.17
CA GLN A 774 61.37 -25.26 26.22
C GLN A 774 61.24 -23.75 25.96
N ARG A 775 60.22 -23.35 25.19
CA ARG A 775 60.08 -21.97 24.73
C ARG A 775 58.72 -21.33 25.11
N PHE A 776 58.03 -21.96 26.07
CA PHE A 776 56.70 -21.54 26.47
C PHE A 776 56.71 -20.13 27.05
N GLU A 777 56.06 -19.20 26.38
CA GLU A 777 55.87 -17.85 26.87
C GLU A 777 54.64 -17.80 27.80
N PHE A 778 54.79 -17.30 29.00
CA PHE A 778 53.79 -17.36 30.05
C PHE A 778 52.44 -16.71 29.67
N TRP A 779 52.44 -15.71 28.78
CA TRP A 779 51.22 -15.09 28.29
C TRP A 779 50.36 -16.03 27.43
N MET A 780 50.96 -16.99 26.78
CA MET A 780 50.24 -17.99 25.99
C MET A 780 49.42 -18.93 26.88
N ALA A 781 49.77 -19.04 28.16
CA ALA A 781 48.97 -19.82 29.09
C ALA A 781 47.54 -19.41 29.11
N LEU A 782 47.27 -18.10 29.12
CA LEU A 782 45.88 -17.55 29.04
C LEU A 782 45.16 -17.95 27.77
N ALA A 783 45.82 -17.83 26.62
CA ALA A 783 45.23 -18.18 25.33
C ALA A 783 44.97 -19.70 25.21
N TRP A 784 45.91 -20.50 25.72
CA TRP A 784 45.82 -21.95 25.60
C TRP A 784 44.85 -22.62 26.58
N THR A 785 44.39 -21.93 27.63
CA THR A 785 43.23 -22.41 28.41
C THR A 785 41.99 -22.56 27.58
N ARG A 786 41.89 -21.88 26.42
CA ARG A 786 40.78 -21.95 25.43
C ARG A 786 41.07 -22.88 24.26
N LEU A 787 42.21 -23.60 24.22
CA LEU A 787 42.61 -24.42 23.08
C LEU A 787 41.70 -25.65 22.96
N ARG A 788 41.07 -25.81 21.80
CA ARG A 788 40.18 -26.93 21.43
C ARG A 788 40.53 -27.44 20.03
N PHE A 789 40.58 -28.76 19.84
CA PHE A 789 40.60 -29.35 18.50
C PHE A 789 39.31 -29.05 17.75
N ALA A 790 39.38 -28.46 16.55
CA ALA A 790 38.24 -28.05 15.76
C ALA A 790 38.02 -28.91 14.50
N ALA A 791 39.08 -29.17 13.74
CA ALA A 791 38.98 -29.92 12.49
C ALA A 791 40.33 -30.57 12.09
N GLY A 792 40.29 -31.51 11.15
CA GLY A 792 41.46 -32.13 10.57
C GLY A 792 41.75 -33.57 11.08
N GLU A 793 43.02 -33.92 11.27
CA GLU A 793 43.46 -35.24 11.71
C GLU A 793 43.31 -35.43 13.24
N PRO A 794 42.38 -36.30 13.71
CA PRO A 794 42.08 -36.43 15.12
C PRO A 794 43.26 -36.83 16.00
N LYS A 795 44.06 -37.83 15.53
CA LYS A 795 45.23 -38.30 16.32
C LYS A 795 46.27 -37.22 16.56
N LEU A 796 46.48 -36.34 15.58
CA LEU A 796 47.36 -35.21 15.70
C LEU A 796 46.74 -34.15 16.64
N GLY A 797 45.44 -33.96 16.57
CA GLY A 797 44.67 -33.08 17.47
C GLY A 797 44.80 -33.50 18.91
N ASP A 798 44.55 -34.79 19.22
CA ASP A 798 44.64 -35.33 20.57
C ASP A 798 46.06 -35.22 21.16
N ALA A 799 47.10 -35.44 20.35
CA ALA A 799 48.48 -35.33 20.77
C ALA A 799 48.84 -33.90 21.21
N VAL A 800 48.46 -32.89 20.41
CA VAL A 800 48.71 -31.47 20.79
C VAL A 800 47.89 -31.06 22.00
N VAL A 801 46.61 -31.41 22.08
CA VAL A 801 45.77 -31.08 23.27
C VAL A 801 46.36 -31.69 24.53
N SER A 802 46.84 -32.94 24.45
CA SER A 802 47.54 -33.60 25.57
C SER A 802 48.78 -32.86 26.01
N PHE A 803 49.66 -32.42 25.07
CA PHE A 803 50.87 -31.62 25.42
C PHE A 803 50.49 -30.31 26.08
N VAL A 804 49.51 -29.60 25.55
CA VAL A 804 49.07 -28.30 26.09
C VAL A 804 48.49 -28.50 27.48
N ARG A 805 47.63 -29.48 27.72
CA ARG A 805 47.08 -29.78 29.05
C ARG A 805 48.18 -30.12 30.05
N LYS A 806 49.15 -30.96 29.66
CA LYS A 806 50.28 -31.29 30.50
C LYS A 806 51.09 -30.06 30.89
N ARG A 807 51.35 -29.16 29.90
CA ARG A 807 52.10 -27.92 30.17
C ARG A 807 51.37 -26.97 31.10
N LEU A 808 50.06 -26.78 30.92
CA LEU A 808 49.25 -25.85 31.68
C LEU A 808 48.98 -26.34 33.11
N TYR A 809 48.59 -27.60 33.24
CA TYR A 809 47.99 -28.07 34.49
C TYR A 809 48.93 -29.02 35.30
N GLU A 810 49.89 -29.72 34.68
CA GLU A 810 50.85 -30.52 35.43
C GLU A 810 52.10 -29.74 35.74
N GLN A 811 52.68 -29.03 34.77
CA GLN A 811 53.89 -28.25 34.95
C GLN A 811 53.58 -26.86 35.54
N GLY A 812 52.56 -26.19 35.01
CA GLY A 812 52.09 -24.89 35.48
C GLY A 812 53.09 -23.74 35.26
N LEU A 813 52.86 -22.59 35.93
CA LEU A 813 53.71 -21.40 35.89
C LEU A 813 54.55 -21.34 37.19
N THR A 814 55.78 -20.79 37.09
CA THR A 814 56.64 -20.46 38.29
C THR A 814 56.07 -19.16 38.89
N ASP A 815 56.49 -18.87 40.13
CA ASP A 815 56.07 -17.66 40.83
C ASP A 815 56.58 -16.39 40.14
N GLU A 816 57.76 -16.42 39.52
CA GLU A 816 58.29 -15.33 38.67
C GLU A 816 57.44 -15.12 37.44
N GLN A 817 57.01 -16.18 36.73
CA GLN A 817 56.16 -16.12 35.57
C GLN A 817 54.75 -15.59 35.94
N TRP A 818 54.27 -15.91 37.14
CA TRP A 818 53.00 -15.35 37.63
C TRP A 818 53.07 -13.84 37.84
N GLU A 819 54.15 -13.31 38.46
CA GLU A 819 54.30 -11.85 38.67
C GLU A 819 54.46 -11.12 37.31
N GLU A 820 55.21 -11.69 36.37
CA GLU A 820 55.36 -11.16 35.02
C GLU A 820 53.97 -11.16 34.25
N LEU A 821 53.19 -12.24 34.39
CA LEU A 821 51.85 -12.33 33.80
C LEU A 821 50.90 -11.28 34.37
N LYS A 822 50.88 -11.06 35.70
CA LYS A 822 50.10 -10.02 36.35
C LYS A 822 50.49 -8.62 35.87
N ALA A 823 51.79 -8.35 35.76
CA ALA A 823 52.29 -7.07 35.23
C ALA A 823 51.85 -6.85 33.76
N LEU A 824 51.90 -7.90 32.94
CA LEU A 824 51.43 -7.85 31.56
C LEU A 824 49.92 -7.58 31.50
N MET A 825 49.12 -8.27 32.29
CA MET A 825 47.69 -8.10 32.38
C MET A 825 47.33 -6.66 32.79
N ALA A 826 48.01 -6.09 33.77
CA ALA A 826 47.81 -4.71 34.22
C ALA A 826 48.14 -3.69 33.10
N ARG A 827 49.20 -3.95 32.30
CA ARG A 827 49.58 -3.14 31.15
C ARG A 827 48.52 -3.22 30.04
N ILE A 828 48.10 -4.41 29.67
CA ILE A 828 47.08 -4.62 28.64
C ILE A 828 45.73 -3.94 29.04
N ARG A 829 45.33 -4.07 30.32
CA ARG A 829 44.14 -3.38 30.85
C ARG A 829 44.25 -1.86 30.69
N LYS A 830 45.43 -1.28 30.98
CA LYS A 830 45.68 0.15 30.84
C LYS A 830 45.64 0.61 29.37
N GLU A 831 46.21 -0.17 28.46
CA GLU A 831 46.28 0.13 27.02
C GLU A 831 44.90 0.05 26.33
N HIS A 832 44.01 -0.87 26.74
CA HIS A 832 42.73 -1.11 26.13
C HIS A 832 41.57 -0.43 26.86
N ARG A 833 41.84 0.33 27.93
CA ARG A 833 40.79 1.03 28.68
C ARG A 833 40.05 1.99 27.78
N PRO A 834 38.69 1.88 27.67
CA PRO A 834 37.92 2.77 26.83
C PRO A 834 37.98 4.22 27.31
N PRO A 835 37.91 5.23 26.39
CA PRO A 835 37.85 6.63 26.78
C PRO A 835 36.58 6.93 27.58
N GLU A 836 36.56 8.06 28.28
CA GLU A 836 35.39 8.51 29.04
C GLU A 836 34.16 8.68 28.10
N GLY A 837 33.01 8.22 28.55
CA GLY A 837 31.77 8.24 27.74
C GLY A 837 31.59 7.05 26.80
N VAL A 838 32.58 6.16 26.68
CA VAL A 838 32.47 4.94 25.88
C VAL A 838 32.30 3.73 26.82
N ILE A 839 31.36 2.84 26.49
CA ILE A 839 31.18 1.54 27.12
C ILE A 839 31.75 0.49 26.18
N ASP A 840 32.68 -0.33 26.70
CA ASP A 840 33.26 -1.48 26.01
C ASP A 840 32.90 -2.75 26.81
N LEU A 841 32.04 -3.61 26.22
CA LEU A 841 31.56 -4.84 26.86
C LEU A 841 32.67 -5.85 27.11
N LYS A 842 33.85 -5.67 26.48
CA LYS A 842 35.02 -6.54 26.65
C LYS A 842 36.03 -5.95 27.62
N HIS A 843 36.41 -4.67 27.51
CA HIS A 843 37.56 -4.08 28.14
C HIS A 843 37.27 -2.99 29.19
N SER A 844 36.01 -2.61 29.42
CA SER A 844 35.67 -1.76 30.56
C SER A 844 35.97 -2.46 31.87
N ASP A 845 36.28 -1.71 32.91
CA ASP A 845 36.55 -2.25 34.24
C ASP A 845 35.35 -3.11 34.70
N GLY A 846 35.58 -4.37 35.06
CA GLY A 846 34.53 -5.33 35.43
C GLY A 846 33.78 -5.97 34.27
N ALA A 847 34.20 -5.77 33.02
CA ALA A 847 33.59 -6.38 31.84
C ALA A 847 34.13 -7.80 31.55
N LEU A 848 33.77 -8.37 30.39
CA LEU A 848 34.07 -9.77 30.03
C LEU A 848 35.53 -10.17 30.23
N TRP A 849 36.46 -9.30 29.82
CA TRP A 849 37.90 -9.61 29.90
C TRP A 849 38.41 -9.83 31.33
N ASP A 850 37.86 -9.06 32.28
CA ASP A 850 38.23 -9.22 33.70
C ASP A 850 37.77 -10.56 34.27
N ILE A 851 36.56 -11.00 33.89
CA ILE A 851 36.02 -12.32 34.31
C ILE A 851 36.82 -13.43 33.62
N ASP A 852 37.09 -13.29 32.32
CA ASP A 852 37.90 -14.25 31.54
C ASP A 852 39.30 -14.47 32.17
N LEU A 853 39.95 -13.39 32.60
CA LEU A 853 41.23 -13.45 33.24
C LEU A 853 41.17 -14.15 34.61
N LEU A 854 40.19 -13.81 35.43
CA LEU A 854 39.96 -14.45 36.72
C LEU A 854 39.71 -15.95 36.59
N VAL A 855 38.90 -16.35 35.58
CA VAL A 855 38.66 -17.76 35.30
C VAL A 855 39.92 -18.46 34.84
N ALA A 856 40.70 -17.88 33.91
CA ALA A 856 41.93 -18.47 33.41
C ALA A 856 42.99 -18.59 34.54
N GLU A 857 43.13 -17.56 35.41
CA GLU A 857 44.00 -17.60 36.60
C GLU A 857 43.57 -18.73 37.52
N THR A 858 42.28 -18.86 37.81
CA THR A 858 41.74 -19.94 38.65
C THR A 858 41.99 -21.32 38.04
N GLN A 859 41.79 -21.48 36.74
CA GLN A 859 42.10 -22.74 36.02
C GLN A 859 43.57 -23.13 36.16
N LEU A 860 44.47 -22.18 35.94
CA LEU A 860 45.94 -22.44 36.00
C LEU A 860 46.44 -22.73 37.42
N LYS A 861 45.83 -22.15 38.46
CA LYS A 861 46.14 -22.40 39.87
C LYS A 861 45.57 -23.72 40.39
N MET A 862 44.30 -23.97 40.14
CA MET A 862 43.56 -25.10 40.71
C MET A 862 43.64 -26.38 39.86
N GLY A 863 43.92 -26.28 38.57
CA GLY A 863 44.13 -27.40 37.70
C GLY A 863 45.37 -28.26 38.03
N ARG A 864 46.26 -27.75 38.89
CA ARG A 864 47.47 -28.40 39.39
C ARG A 864 47.19 -29.47 40.44
N GLY A 865 46.40 -30.38 40.31
CA GLY A 865 46.16 -31.51 41.19
C GLY A 865 47.06 -31.65 42.38
N THR A 866 46.97 -30.75 43.35
CA THR A 866 47.54 -31.01 44.72
C THR A 866 46.59 -31.95 45.42
N ARG A 867 46.99 -33.17 45.66
CA ARG A 867 46.36 -34.11 46.57
C ARG A 867 46.30 -33.50 47.98
N SER A 868 45.37 -32.67 48.26
CA SER A 868 44.93 -32.35 49.59
C SER A 868 43.72 -33.23 49.91
N GLU A 869 43.99 -34.19 50.79
CA GLU A 869 42.98 -35.07 51.37
C GLU A 869 41.86 -34.25 52.01
N GLY A 870 40.59 -34.40 51.48
CA GLY A 870 39.40 -34.14 52.24
C GLY A 870 38.93 -32.72 52.32
N ARG A 871 38.23 -32.26 51.28
CA ARG A 871 37.06 -31.34 51.29
C ARG A 871 36.49 -31.24 49.89
N GLY A 872 35.16 -31.27 49.75
CA GLY A 872 34.25 -31.22 48.63
C GLY A 872 34.83 -31.11 47.21
N VAL A 873 34.65 -32.13 46.40
CA VAL A 873 35.29 -32.36 45.12
C VAL A 873 34.77 -31.37 44.06
N ILE A 874 35.54 -30.32 43.76
CA ILE A 874 35.47 -29.64 42.46
C ILE A 874 36.06 -30.64 41.45
N GLY A 875 35.32 -31.01 40.41
CA GLY A 875 35.80 -31.93 39.39
C GLY A 875 36.96 -31.36 38.59
N HIS A 876 38.22 -31.81 38.85
CA HIS A 876 39.42 -31.32 38.18
C HIS A 876 39.30 -31.29 36.62
N GLU A 877 38.60 -32.23 36.03
CA GLU A 877 38.35 -32.27 34.59
C GLU A 877 37.52 -31.09 34.09
N ALA A 878 36.52 -30.66 34.87
CA ALA A 878 35.66 -29.52 34.49
C ALA A 878 36.46 -28.20 34.50
N LEU A 879 37.41 -28.04 35.46
CA LEU A 879 38.28 -26.88 35.50
C LEU A 879 39.31 -26.82 34.37
N GLN A 880 39.59 -27.93 33.70
CA GLN A 880 40.46 -28.01 32.52
C GLN A 880 39.71 -27.82 31.18
N SER A 881 38.42 -27.50 31.27
CA SER A 881 37.58 -27.23 30.09
C SER A 881 38.02 -25.92 29.37
N PRO A 882 38.06 -25.93 28.04
CA PRO A 882 38.22 -24.67 27.27
C PRO A 882 37.01 -23.73 27.37
N SER A 883 35.86 -24.22 27.78
CA SER A 883 34.63 -23.40 27.95
C SER A 883 34.63 -22.62 29.24
N VAL A 884 34.63 -21.31 29.15
CA VAL A 884 34.56 -20.38 30.31
C VAL A 884 33.30 -20.65 31.14
N ARG A 885 32.14 -20.84 30.45
CA ARG A 885 30.85 -21.13 31.12
C ARG A 885 30.90 -22.40 31.97
N LEU A 886 31.49 -23.47 31.42
CA LEU A 886 31.58 -24.73 32.16
C LEU A 886 32.43 -24.57 33.40
N VAL A 887 33.54 -23.86 33.28
CA VAL A 887 34.42 -23.57 34.44
C VAL A 887 33.69 -22.70 35.45
N LEU A 888 33.05 -21.64 35.04
CA LEU A 888 32.26 -20.74 35.92
C LEU A 888 31.13 -21.49 36.62
N ARG A 889 30.43 -22.37 35.94
CA ARG A 889 29.37 -23.22 36.53
C ARG A 889 29.94 -24.16 37.62
N GLU A 890 31.11 -24.67 37.37
CA GLU A 890 31.75 -25.52 38.37
C GLU A 890 32.20 -24.71 39.59
N LEU A 891 32.80 -23.54 39.38
CA LEU A 891 33.23 -22.63 40.45
C LEU A 891 32.04 -22.07 41.25
N ALA A 892 30.91 -21.79 40.57
CA ALA A 892 29.70 -21.30 41.20
C ALA A 892 29.11 -22.26 42.26
N LYS A 893 29.38 -23.57 42.14
CA LYS A 893 28.95 -24.56 43.13
C LYS A 893 29.67 -24.38 44.49
N SER A 894 30.79 -23.71 44.50
CA SER A 894 31.65 -23.55 45.68
C SER A 894 31.53 -22.20 46.37
N SER A 895 31.07 -21.15 45.72
CA SER A 895 31.06 -19.80 46.27
C SER A 895 29.99 -18.91 45.68
N ARG A 896 29.27 -18.13 46.50
CA ARG A 896 28.28 -17.13 46.08
C ARG A 896 28.88 -16.04 45.18
N VAL A 897 30.15 -15.73 45.38
CA VAL A 897 30.86 -14.72 44.52
C VAL A 897 31.02 -15.27 43.12
N TRP A 898 31.32 -16.56 42.96
CA TRP A 898 31.41 -17.18 41.63
C TRP A 898 30.06 -17.37 41.00
N GLU A 899 28.99 -17.58 41.75
CA GLU A 899 27.61 -17.57 41.27
C GLU A 899 27.26 -16.20 40.68
N GLN A 900 27.53 -15.11 41.40
CA GLN A 900 27.32 -13.75 40.92
C GLN A 900 28.18 -13.42 39.70
N ARG A 901 29.44 -13.91 39.64
CA ARG A 901 30.29 -13.75 38.45
C ARG A 901 29.76 -14.51 37.24
N LEU A 902 29.18 -15.68 37.42
CA LEU A 902 28.53 -16.44 36.37
C LEU A 902 27.30 -15.65 35.80
N GLU A 903 26.46 -15.14 36.71
CA GLU A 903 25.32 -14.29 36.30
C GLU A 903 25.77 -13.05 35.52
N ALA A 904 26.80 -12.36 36.01
CA ALA A 904 27.37 -11.20 35.33
C ALA A 904 27.95 -11.58 33.96
N TYR A 905 28.66 -12.70 33.86
CA TYR A 905 29.24 -13.21 32.63
C TYR A 905 28.15 -13.50 31.58
N GLU A 906 27.11 -14.24 31.97
CA GLU A 906 26.00 -14.59 31.05
C GLU A 906 25.30 -13.32 30.52
N GLN A 907 25.11 -12.31 31.39
CA GLN A 907 24.48 -11.06 30.97
C GLN A 907 25.38 -10.25 30.01
N LEU A 908 26.68 -10.17 30.29
CA LEU A 908 27.64 -9.50 29.43
C LEU A 908 27.75 -10.20 28.06
N ARG A 909 27.74 -11.55 28.06
CA ARG A 909 27.73 -12.36 26.82
C ARG A 909 26.48 -12.13 26.02
N GLN A 910 25.31 -12.06 26.67
CA GLN A 910 24.04 -11.75 25.99
C GLN A 910 24.12 -10.39 25.30
N TRP A 911 24.55 -9.35 26.01
CA TRP A 911 24.69 -8.01 25.43
C TRP A 911 25.70 -7.98 24.28
N ARG A 912 26.83 -8.69 24.41
CA ARG A 912 27.82 -8.78 23.33
C ARG A 912 27.30 -9.49 22.10
N LEU A 913 26.54 -10.56 22.29
CA LEU A 913 25.89 -11.27 21.17
C LEU A 913 24.91 -10.34 20.42
N TRP A 914 24.03 -9.62 21.14
CA TRP A 914 23.13 -8.67 20.51
C TRP A 914 23.88 -7.55 19.79
N LEU A 915 24.90 -7.00 20.41
CA LEU A 915 25.72 -5.97 19.78
C LEU A 915 26.35 -6.45 18.48
N SER A 916 26.73 -7.73 18.39
CA SER A 916 27.27 -8.30 17.15
C SER A 916 26.24 -8.40 16.01
N TRP A 917 24.94 -8.44 16.33
CA TRP A 917 23.86 -8.38 15.35
C TRP A 917 23.50 -6.94 14.97
N ILE A 918 23.70 -5.98 15.89
CA ILE A 918 23.46 -4.56 15.63
C ILE A 918 24.60 -3.95 14.79
N SER A 919 25.83 -4.20 15.18
CA SER A 919 27.05 -3.62 14.60
C SER A 919 28.18 -4.65 14.50
N PRO A 920 28.18 -5.58 13.55
CA PRO A 920 29.14 -6.69 13.48
C PRO A 920 30.57 -6.25 13.17
N GLU A 921 30.79 -5.12 12.52
CA GLU A 921 32.11 -4.63 12.09
C GLU A 921 32.81 -3.79 13.15
N GLN A 922 32.09 -3.37 14.19
CA GLN A 922 32.66 -2.54 15.25
C GLN A 922 33.18 -3.38 16.43
N PRO A 923 34.26 -2.92 17.14
CA PRO A 923 34.60 -3.52 18.41
C PRO A 923 33.40 -3.50 19.37
N PRO A 924 33.38 -4.34 20.43
CA PRO A 924 32.23 -4.47 21.34
C PRO A 924 32.04 -3.24 22.25
N ARG A 925 31.99 -2.05 21.65
CA ARG A 925 31.93 -0.75 22.34
C ARG A 925 30.99 0.20 21.61
N PHE A 926 30.37 1.12 22.35
CA PHE A 926 29.50 2.17 21.88
C PHE A 926 29.56 3.41 22.78
N VAL A 927 29.07 4.55 22.28
CA VAL A 927 29.05 5.81 23.03
C VAL A 927 27.77 5.86 23.88
N LYS A 928 27.89 6.33 25.13
CA LYS A 928 26.71 6.54 25.99
C LYS A 928 25.77 7.56 25.34
N GLY A 929 24.49 7.23 25.25
CA GLY A 929 23.45 8.06 24.67
C GLY A 929 23.26 7.87 23.16
N ASP A 930 24.05 7.02 22.50
CA ASP A 930 23.86 6.71 21.09
C ASP A 930 22.70 5.74 20.86
N HIS A 931 22.34 5.59 19.59
CA HIS A 931 21.26 4.69 19.18
C HIS A 931 21.54 3.21 19.52
N THR A 932 22.79 2.80 19.52
CA THR A 932 23.19 1.42 19.89
C THR A 932 22.89 1.11 21.35
N GLU A 933 23.18 2.05 22.28
CA GLU A 933 22.78 1.91 23.69
C GLU A 933 21.27 1.75 23.84
N GLN A 934 20.49 2.56 23.10
CA GLN A 934 19.03 2.53 23.13
C GLN A 934 18.48 1.17 22.70
N LEU A 935 18.96 0.64 21.57
CA LEU A 935 18.54 -0.67 21.08
C LEU A 935 18.90 -1.81 22.02
N LEU A 936 20.13 -1.78 22.56
CA LEU A 936 20.60 -2.81 23.48
C LEU A 936 19.83 -2.81 24.80
N ALA A 937 19.59 -1.62 25.35
CA ALA A 937 18.82 -1.43 26.57
C ALA A 937 17.37 -1.88 26.40
N TRP A 938 16.74 -1.54 25.25
CA TRP A 938 15.39 -1.97 24.95
C TRP A 938 15.27 -3.49 24.85
N LEU A 939 16.20 -4.16 24.18
CA LEU A 939 16.25 -5.62 24.14
C LEU A 939 16.38 -6.26 25.54
N ASP A 940 17.20 -5.67 26.40
CA ASP A 940 17.40 -6.18 27.76
C ASP A 940 16.16 -6.03 28.64
N ALA A 941 15.45 -4.89 28.53
CA ALA A 941 14.26 -4.57 29.27
C ALA A 941 12.99 -5.36 28.86
N ASN A 942 12.98 -5.91 27.64
CA ASN A 942 11.84 -6.60 27.06
C ASN A 942 12.15 -8.09 26.83
N PRO A 943 11.96 -8.96 27.84
CA PRO A 943 12.36 -10.38 27.77
C PRO A 943 11.56 -11.20 26.76
N GLU A 944 10.33 -10.81 26.46
CA GLU A 944 9.44 -11.50 25.51
C GLU A 944 8.91 -10.50 24.46
N PRO A 945 9.77 -9.93 23.59
CA PRO A 945 9.39 -8.81 22.74
C PRO A 945 8.28 -9.16 21.71
N LEU A 946 8.12 -10.42 21.38
CA LEU A 946 7.11 -10.87 20.43
C LEU A 946 5.73 -11.08 21.08
N THR A 947 5.67 -11.48 22.34
CA THR A 947 4.44 -11.93 23.01
C THR A 947 3.98 -11.00 24.13
N GLN A 948 4.89 -10.28 24.78
CA GLN A 948 4.59 -9.37 25.89
C GLN A 948 3.57 -8.31 25.49
N GLU A 949 2.50 -8.10 26.26
CA GLU A 949 1.42 -7.14 25.93
C GLU A 949 1.91 -5.69 25.99
N ARG A 950 2.65 -5.33 27.03
CA ARG A 950 3.19 -3.99 27.23
C ARG A 950 4.71 -4.03 27.24
N LEU A 951 5.31 -3.34 26.29
CA LEU A 951 6.77 -3.18 26.17
C LEU A 951 7.23 -1.93 26.91
N MET A 952 8.44 -2.01 27.48
CA MET A 952 9.06 -0.86 28.15
C MET A 952 9.52 0.16 27.10
N PRO A 953 9.21 1.46 27.30
CA PRO A 953 9.71 2.52 26.42
C PRO A 953 11.23 2.62 26.44
N VAL A 954 11.81 3.14 25.33
CA VAL A 954 13.28 3.23 25.15
C VAL A 954 13.96 4.00 26.26
N ASP A 955 13.44 5.17 26.63
CA ASP A 955 14.08 6.03 27.65
C ASP A 955 14.13 5.36 29.04
N GLU A 956 13.04 4.71 29.45
CA GLU A 956 12.97 3.95 30.70
C GLU A 956 13.92 2.75 30.68
N ALA A 957 13.99 2.05 29.55
CA ALA A 957 14.88 0.92 29.35
C ALA A 957 16.35 1.31 29.47
N VAL A 958 16.76 2.47 28.92
CA VAL A 958 18.13 2.97 29.02
C VAL A 958 18.54 3.28 30.48
N GLU A 959 17.65 3.89 31.25
CA GLU A 959 17.93 4.18 32.68
C GLU A 959 18.14 2.87 33.48
N GLN A 960 17.24 1.91 33.29
CA GLN A 960 17.28 0.61 33.93
C GLN A 960 18.56 -0.17 33.54
N TRP A 961 18.91 -0.16 32.26
CA TRP A 961 20.09 -0.83 31.73
C TRP A 961 21.39 -0.24 32.31
N ARG A 962 21.48 1.09 32.42
CA ARG A 962 22.64 1.77 33.01
C ARG A 962 22.86 1.43 34.50
N GLU A 963 21.78 1.25 35.25
CA GLU A 963 21.84 0.79 36.61
C GLU A 963 22.34 -0.67 36.69
N LYS A 964 21.78 -1.51 35.81
CA LYS A 964 22.15 -2.93 35.72
C LYS A 964 23.61 -3.08 35.27
N TRP A 965 24.10 -2.27 34.33
CA TRP A 965 25.50 -2.23 33.92
C TRP A 965 26.44 -1.96 35.10
N ARG A 966 26.18 -0.91 35.88
CA ARG A 966 26.97 -0.56 37.07
C ARG A 966 27.00 -1.69 38.10
N LYS A 967 25.88 -2.35 38.35
CA LYS A 967 25.80 -3.49 39.27
C LYS A 967 26.63 -4.68 38.77
N ILE A 968 26.45 -5.05 37.49
CA ILE A 968 27.17 -6.20 36.89
C ILE A 968 28.67 -5.98 36.90
N THR A 969 29.15 -4.83 36.48
CA THR A 969 30.59 -4.54 36.40
C THR A 969 31.24 -4.44 37.78
N SER A 970 30.51 -4.10 38.83
CA SER A 970 31.02 -4.10 40.22
C SER A 970 31.31 -5.51 40.75
N VAL A 971 30.61 -6.53 40.28
CA VAL A 971 30.74 -7.92 40.76
C VAL A 971 32.06 -8.54 40.33
N ALA A 972 32.57 -8.23 39.14
CA ALA A 972 33.86 -8.76 38.68
C ALA A 972 35.05 -8.23 39.46
N THR A 973 34.93 -7.03 40.04
CA THR A 973 35.98 -6.36 40.82
C THR A 973 35.90 -6.65 42.32
N MET A 974 34.91 -7.43 42.79
CA MET A 974 34.79 -7.82 44.19
C MET A 974 35.98 -8.65 44.64
N PRO A 975 36.62 -8.32 45.76
CA PRO A 975 37.65 -9.20 46.35
C PRO A 975 37.01 -10.55 46.70
N GLU A 976 37.76 -11.62 46.55
CA GLU A 976 37.35 -12.92 47.08
C GLU A 976 37.23 -12.73 48.60
N GLY A 977 35.98 -12.69 49.10
CA GLY A 977 35.71 -12.42 50.53
C GLY A 977 36.46 -13.41 51.40
N GLY A 978 37.09 -12.92 52.46
CA GLY A 978 37.96 -13.65 53.39
C GLY A 978 37.25 -14.70 54.23
N ASP A 979 36.33 -15.45 53.72
CA ASP A 979 35.82 -16.69 54.34
C ASP A 979 36.63 -17.84 53.75
N GLY A 980 37.67 -18.24 54.56
CA GLY A 980 38.64 -19.25 54.28
C GLY A 980 38.11 -20.58 53.78
N VAL A 981 38.02 -20.70 52.47
CA VAL A 981 37.81 -21.96 51.75
C VAL A 981 38.69 -21.97 50.51
N PHE A 982 40.01 -21.88 50.71
CA PHE A 982 40.99 -22.39 49.78
C PHE A 982 42.15 -23.02 50.56
#